data_401f8fcc42fdc6f8dfb6a4268fd2352c
#
_entry.id   401f8fcc42fdc6f8dfb6a4268fd2352c
#
_cell.length_a   1.000
_cell.length_b   1.000
_cell.length_c   1.000
_cell.angle_alpha   90.00
_cell.angle_beta   90.00
_cell.angle_gamma   90.00
#
_symmetry.space_group_name_H-M   'P 1'
#
loop_
_entity.id
_entity.type
_entity.pdbx_description
1 polymer ?
#
loop_
_entity_poly.entity_id
_entity_poly.type
_entity_poly.pdbx_seq_one_letter_code
_entity_poly.pdbx_strand_id
1 'polypeptide(L)'
;MIQIRNVTLRRSAKVLLDNVSLTINPGEKAGLVGRNGAGKSSLFGLFTGALHEDKGDFSMPSAWRLSQVEQNMPETEDTATDFVLGGDTRLLELRQALARAEQQHDADPDNMDIGMEIAHLHSDLADAGEHDAVPRAQALILGLGFQTTELDSPVNSFSGGWRMRLQLARALMCPSDLLLLDEPTNHLDLDALVWLEAWLKRYAGTMIVISHDREFLDAVTDVTVHIERQQLTRYGGNYSAFETLRSEQLALQQTAFSKQQDKIAHLQKFIDRFKAKASKAKQAQSRVKALERMEKIAPVLADAEFTFEFKEPANLPNPMLAISEGVFGYVAVVDEDMAASTPVPPPPPAPHEASFAGTPLPSPGGGGSEAAKVILRGVSKSVLAGQRIGILGANGQGKSTLVKTIARDIPALGGTITEGKGLNIGYFAQQELDVLRPGDTPLEHMFRLAREAGPNSGESGREQDLRNFLGTFNFTGEMVKQTVGTMSGGEKARLVLAMMVWQRPNLLLLDEPTNHLDLSTREALSMALNEFEGTVMLVSHDRALLRAVCDEFWLVGRGGVAPFDGDLDDYQQYLLDEAKARREAVREESARQQAPQVAAEEQRKAQAQQRTQDAARAKSLRREIEQLDQRMAKLQAEKSQLEQKLVQSPNPKDIAEAGKRLKSVNDELGKAEEKWMTLSESLEAAS
;
A
#
# COMPACT_ATOMS: atom_id res chain seq x y z
N MET A 1 -21.95 -4.36 15.92
CA MET A 1 -20.88 -3.97 16.87
C MET A 1 -20.11 -5.20 17.31
N ILE A 2 -18.83 -5.04 17.60
CA ILE A 2 -17.97 -6.09 18.19
C ILE A 2 -18.00 -5.92 19.70
N GLN A 3 -18.22 -7.01 20.44
CA GLN A 3 -18.22 -7.00 21.90
C GLN A 3 -17.29 -8.08 22.46
N ILE A 4 -16.42 -7.68 23.34
CA ILE A 4 -15.55 -8.52 24.17
C ILE A 4 -16.00 -8.31 25.62
N ARG A 5 -16.35 -9.37 26.34
CA ARG A 5 -16.80 -9.31 27.72
C ARG A 5 -16.03 -10.29 28.59
N ASN A 6 -15.23 -9.74 29.51
CA ASN A 6 -14.43 -10.51 30.48
C ASN A 6 -13.57 -11.60 29.82
N VAL A 7 -13.03 -11.33 28.62
CA VAL A 7 -12.26 -12.29 27.84
C VAL A 7 -10.86 -12.45 28.41
N THR A 8 -10.44 -13.69 28.55
CA THR A 8 -9.04 -14.07 28.80
C THR A 8 -8.53 -14.80 27.57
N LEU A 9 -7.40 -14.34 27.01
CA LEU A 9 -6.77 -14.89 25.82
C LEU A 9 -5.34 -15.31 26.12
N ARG A 10 -4.98 -16.55 25.74
CA ARG A 10 -3.63 -17.12 25.90
C ARG A 10 -3.06 -17.52 24.55
N ARG A 11 -1.73 -17.50 24.49
CA ARG A 11 -1.00 -18.14 23.41
C ARG A 11 0.01 -19.10 24.03
N SER A 12 -0.22 -20.39 23.85
CA SER A 12 0.50 -21.45 24.59
C SER A 12 0.37 -21.26 26.10
N ALA A 13 1.47 -21.14 26.84
CA ALA A 13 1.46 -20.95 28.30
C ALA A 13 1.32 -19.48 28.74
N LYS A 14 1.46 -18.51 27.84
CA LYS A 14 1.48 -17.07 28.18
C LYS A 14 0.09 -16.46 28.09
N VAL A 15 -0.38 -15.84 29.19
CA VAL A 15 -1.58 -15.00 29.18
C VAL A 15 -1.25 -13.69 28.50
N LEU A 16 -2.00 -13.33 27.46
CA LEU A 16 -1.83 -12.10 26.70
C LEU A 16 -2.85 -11.03 27.10
N LEU A 17 -4.09 -11.46 27.31
CA LEU A 17 -5.18 -10.61 27.81
C LEU A 17 -5.85 -11.32 28.99
N ASP A 18 -6.16 -10.59 30.05
CA ASP A 18 -6.79 -11.16 31.24
C ASP A 18 -8.01 -10.37 31.68
N ASN A 19 -9.17 -11.00 31.61
CA ASN A 19 -10.47 -10.45 32.03
C ASN A 19 -10.77 -9.07 31.40
N VAL A 20 -10.60 -8.95 30.06
CA VAL A 20 -10.75 -7.68 29.34
C VAL A 20 -12.14 -7.51 28.75
N SER A 21 -12.59 -6.26 28.68
CA SER A 21 -13.86 -5.90 28.03
C SER A 21 -13.65 -4.73 27.09
N LEU A 22 -14.19 -4.85 25.86
CA LEU A 22 -14.07 -3.85 24.81
C LEU A 22 -15.33 -3.85 23.95
N THR A 23 -15.76 -2.67 23.51
CA THR A 23 -16.82 -2.52 22.50
C THR A 23 -16.33 -1.64 21.37
N ILE A 24 -16.51 -2.10 20.12
CA ILE A 24 -16.24 -1.35 18.89
C ILE A 24 -17.57 -1.26 18.13
N ASN A 25 -17.99 -0.03 17.82
CA ASN A 25 -19.25 0.22 17.15
C ASN A 25 -19.12 0.11 15.63
N PRO A 26 -20.22 -0.15 14.90
CA PRO A 26 -20.19 -0.15 13.44
C PRO A 26 -19.71 1.20 12.88
N GLY A 27 -18.82 1.16 11.89
CA GLY A 27 -18.25 2.36 11.26
C GLY A 27 -17.14 3.04 12.05
N GLU A 28 -16.79 2.56 13.25
CA GLU A 28 -15.63 3.09 13.99
C GLU A 28 -14.31 2.66 13.34
N LYS A 29 -13.34 3.58 13.33
CA LYS A 29 -11.96 3.35 12.91
C LYS A 29 -11.07 3.35 14.13
N ALA A 30 -10.67 2.15 14.57
CA ALA A 30 -9.91 1.96 15.80
C ALA A 30 -8.43 1.68 15.51
N GLY A 31 -7.52 2.45 16.13
CA GLY A 31 -6.09 2.16 16.18
C GLY A 31 -5.79 1.24 17.36
N LEU A 32 -5.20 0.07 17.11
CA LEU A 32 -4.78 -0.89 18.15
C LEU A 32 -3.30 -0.71 18.44
N VAL A 33 -2.97 -0.15 19.60
CA VAL A 33 -1.60 0.21 19.98
C VAL A 33 -1.13 -0.55 21.20
N GLY A 34 0.18 -0.74 21.32
CA GLY A 34 0.82 -1.46 22.43
C GLY A 34 2.17 -2.01 22.03
N ARG A 35 2.98 -2.41 23.02
CA ARG A 35 4.34 -2.96 22.81
C ARG A 35 4.32 -4.20 21.93
N ASN A 36 5.47 -4.50 21.31
CA ASN A 36 5.65 -5.77 20.60
C ASN A 36 5.49 -6.95 21.57
N GLY A 37 4.75 -7.98 21.14
CA GLY A 37 4.42 -9.13 21.99
C GLY A 37 3.33 -8.88 23.05
N ALA A 38 2.64 -7.72 23.04
CA ALA A 38 1.52 -7.42 23.94
C ALA A 38 0.24 -8.19 23.59
N GLY A 39 0.14 -8.77 22.38
CA GLY A 39 -1.01 -9.55 21.97
C GLY A 39 -1.86 -8.93 20.87
N LYS A 40 -1.38 -7.88 20.17
CA LYS A 40 -2.10 -7.21 19.08
C LYS A 40 -2.55 -8.19 18.00
N SER A 41 -1.64 -8.94 17.39
CA SER A 41 -1.96 -9.94 16.35
C SER A 41 -2.77 -11.13 16.89
N SER A 42 -2.67 -11.44 18.20
CA SER A 42 -3.50 -12.48 18.82
C SER A 42 -4.95 -12.02 18.99
N LEU A 43 -5.17 -10.73 19.23
CA LEU A 43 -6.51 -10.15 19.23
C LEU A 43 -7.13 -10.18 17.81
N PHE A 44 -6.31 -9.96 16.76
CA PHE A 44 -6.76 -10.18 15.37
C PHE A 44 -7.13 -11.64 15.13
N GLY A 45 -6.34 -12.58 15.67
CA GLY A 45 -6.66 -14.01 15.62
C GLY A 45 -7.99 -14.36 16.28
N LEU A 46 -8.41 -13.65 17.32
CA LEU A 46 -9.73 -13.79 17.93
C LEU A 46 -10.84 -13.29 17.00
N PHE A 47 -10.64 -12.13 16.33
CA PHE A 47 -11.62 -11.57 15.39
C PHE A 47 -11.80 -12.44 14.13
N THR A 48 -10.74 -13.09 13.67
CA THR A 48 -10.77 -14.00 12.51
C THR A 48 -11.25 -15.41 12.85
N GLY A 49 -11.40 -15.73 14.13
CA GLY A 49 -11.73 -17.09 14.59
C GLY A 49 -10.54 -18.07 14.56
N ALA A 50 -9.31 -17.60 14.25
CA ALA A 50 -8.10 -18.41 14.32
C ALA A 50 -7.68 -18.73 15.77
N LEU A 51 -8.08 -17.90 16.71
CA LEU A 51 -7.95 -18.12 18.16
C LEU A 51 -9.30 -18.00 18.81
N HIS A 52 -9.49 -18.75 19.90
CA HIS A 52 -10.70 -18.71 20.72
C HIS A 52 -10.35 -18.20 22.12
N GLU A 53 -11.32 -17.59 22.78
CA GLU A 53 -11.21 -17.17 24.16
C GLU A 53 -11.11 -18.37 25.13
N ASP A 54 -10.22 -18.28 26.11
CA ASP A 54 -10.15 -19.27 27.21
C ASP A 54 -11.27 -19.05 28.21
N LYS A 55 -11.72 -17.80 28.41
CA LYS A 55 -12.80 -17.39 29.28
C LYS A 55 -13.46 -16.13 28.73
N GLY A 56 -14.71 -15.90 29.14
CA GLY A 56 -15.50 -14.76 28.77
C GLY A 56 -16.31 -15.01 27.49
N ASP A 57 -16.82 -13.93 26.90
CA ASP A 57 -17.68 -13.98 25.73
C ASP A 57 -17.16 -13.01 24.65
N PHE A 58 -16.97 -13.52 23.44
CA PHE A 58 -16.71 -12.73 22.25
C PHE A 58 -17.91 -12.80 21.31
N SER A 59 -18.37 -11.66 20.81
CA SER A 59 -19.45 -11.62 19.83
C SER A 59 -19.22 -10.60 18.74
N MET A 60 -19.45 -11.01 17.51
CA MET A 60 -19.44 -10.21 16.30
C MET A 60 -20.66 -10.58 15.44
N PRO A 61 -21.29 -9.65 14.69
CA PRO A 61 -22.41 -9.98 13.83
C PRO A 61 -22.01 -11.03 12.78
N SER A 62 -22.72 -12.14 12.72
CA SER A 62 -22.42 -13.25 11.79
C SER A 62 -22.56 -12.86 10.31
N ALA A 63 -23.33 -11.81 10.01
CA ALA A 63 -23.49 -11.29 8.65
C ALA A 63 -22.33 -10.39 8.20
N TRP A 64 -21.41 -10.02 9.07
CA TRP A 64 -20.30 -9.17 8.72
C TRP A 64 -19.25 -9.94 7.90
N ARG A 65 -18.88 -9.33 6.79
CA ARG A 65 -17.75 -9.79 5.96
C ARG A 65 -16.46 -9.19 6.51
N LEU A 66 -15.53 -10.06 6.84
CA LEU A 66 -14.23 -9.70 7.34
C LEU A 66 -13.20 -9.74 6.20
N SER A 67 -12.40 -8.69 6.11
CA SER A 67 -11.19 -8.66 5.29
C SER A 67 -9.97 -8.42 6.16
N GLN A 68 -8.91 -9.15 5.89
CA GLN A 68 -7.62 -9.03 6.57
C GLN A 68 -6.49 -9.07 5.55
N VAL A 69 -5.43 -8.30 5.82
CA VAL A 69 -4.17 -8.45 5.09
C VAL A 69 -3.43 -9.69 5.63
N GLU A 70 -3.24 -10.68 4.79
CA GLU A 70 -2.46 -11.86 5.15
C GLU A 70 -0.96 -11.52 5.19
N GLN A 71 -0.26 -12.06 6.18
CA GLN A 71 1.18 -11.84 6.35
C GLN A 71 2.04 -12.74 5.45
N ASN A 72 1.45 -13.75 4.83
CA ASN A 72 2.15 -14.65 3.92
C ASN A 72 2.35 -13.98 2.56
N MET A 73 3.56 -14.09 2.02
CA MET A 73 3.83 -13.62 0.65
C MET A 73 3.07 -14.48 -0.35
N PRO A 74 2.30 -13.87 -1.27
CA PRO A 74 1.64 -14.63 -2.32
C PRO A 74 2.67 -15.18 -3.32
N GLU A 75 2.53 -16.47 -3.64
CA GLU A 75 3.32 -17.17 -4.64
C GLU A 75 2.35 -17.77 -5.67
N THR A 76 2.02 -16.99 -6.68
CA THR A 76 1.11 -17.39 -7.76
C THR A 76 1.59 -16.81 -9.10
N GLU A 77 1.22 -17.48 -10.19
CA GLU A 77 1.44 -17.00 -11.55
C GLU A 77 0.29 -16.15 -12.09
N ASP A 78 -0.76 -15.92 -11.29
CA ASP A 78 -1.85 -15.04 -11.67
C ASP A 78 -1.32 -13.64 -11.98
N THR A 79 -2.02 -12.92 -12.86
CA THR A 79 -1.72 -11.51 -13.10
C THR A 79 -2.00 -10.68 -11.85
N ALA A 80 -1.33 -9.52 -11.71
CA ALA A 80 -1.56 -8.62 -10.59
C ALA A 80 -3.06 -8.22 -10.50
N THR A 81 -3.72 -7.99 -11.65
CA THR A 81 -5.15 -7.66 -11.71
C THR A 81 -6.02 -8.83 -11.23
N ASP A 82 -5.79 -10.05 -11.72
CA ASP A 82 -6.58 -11.22 -11.36
C ASP A 82 -6.40 -11.59 -9.88
N PHE A 83 -5.17 -11.50 -9.39
CA PHE A 83 -4.86 -11.73 -7.98
C PHE A 83 -5.62 -10.77 -7.06
N VAL A 84 -5.68 -9.48 -7.40
CA VAL A 84 -6.41 -8.47 -6.61
C VAL A 84 -7.92 -8.66 -6.73
N LEU A 85 -8.44 -8.98 -7.94
CA LEU A 85 -9.84 -9.34 -8.15
C LEU A 85 -10.27 -10.52 -7.25
N GLY A 86 -9.37 -11.47 -7.03
CA GLY A 86 -9.56 -12.60 -6.12
C GLY A 86 -9.81 -12.19 -4.66
N GLY A 87 -9.68 -10.92 -4.29
CA GLY A 87 -10.08 -10.39 -3.00
C GLY A 87 -11.58 -10.25 -2.80
N ASP A 88 -12.34 -10.06 -3.89
CA ASP A 88 -13.81 -10.04 -3.83
C ASP A 88 -14.36 -11.48 -3.93
N THR A 89 -14.35 -12.18 -2.79
CA THR A 89 -14.78 -13.58 -2.71
C THR A 89 -16.23 -13.77 -3.15
N ARG A 90 -17.12 -12.81 -2.88
CA ARG A 90 -18.51 -12.86 -3.31
C ARG A 90 -18.63 -12.86 -4.83
N LEU A 91 -17.89 -11.98 -5.47
CA LEU A 91 -17.87 -11.89 -6.94
C LEU A 91 -17.37 -13.20 -7.57
N LEU A 92 -16.31 -13.79 -6.98
CA LEU A 92 -15.77 -15.08 -7.41
C LEU A 92 -16.77 -16.22 -7.23
N GLU A 93 -17.46 -16.30 -6.09
CA GLU A 93 -18.49 -17.31 -5.82
C GLU A 93 -19.65 -17.20 -6.83
N LEU A 94 -20.12 -15.98 -7.09
CA LEU A 94 -21.18 -15.74 -8.09
C LEU A 94 -20.75 -16.11 -9.51
N ARG A 95 -19.52 -15.78 -9.92
CA ARG A 95 -18.96 -16.19 -11.23
C ARG A 95 -18.88 -17.70 -11.35
N GLN A 96 -18.41 -18.38 -10.30
CA GLN A 96 -18.33 -19.84 -10.29
C GLN A 96 -19.72 -20.49 -10.30
N ALA A 97 -20.70 -19.91 -9.59
CA ALA A 97 -22.07 -20.39 -9.61
C ALA A 97 -22.69 -20.23 -11.00
N LEU A 98 -22.48 -19.06 -11.64
CA LEU A 98 -22.94 -18.81 -13.01
C LEU A 98 -22.33 -19.82 -14.00
N ALA A 99 -21.01 -20.01 -13.97
CA ALA A 99 -20.35 -20.96 -14.86
C ALA A 99 -20.85 -22.40 -14.68
N ARG A 100 -21.19 -22.81 -13.44
CA ARG A 100 -21.80 -24.12 -13.18
C ARG A 100 -23.22 -24.21 -13.72
N ALA A 101 -24.03 -23.17 -13.52
CA ALA A 101 -25.39 -23.12 -14.03
C ALA A 101 -25.43 -23.13 -15.56
N GLU A 102 -24.51 -22.40 -16.22
CA GLU A 102 -24.36 -22.40 -17.69
C GLU A 102 -23.96 -23.79 -18.21
N GLN A 103 -23.01 -24.48 -17.56
CA GLN A 103 -22.63 -25.86 -17.92
C GLN A 103 -23.80 -26.84 -17.76
N GLN A 104 -24.65 -26.67 -16.75
CA GLN A 104 -25.85 -27.50 -16.55
C GLN A 104 -26.93 -27.18 -17.59
N HIS A 105 -27.07 -25.91 -17.97
CA HIS A 105 -27.99 -25.50 -19.04
C HIS A 105 -27.60 -26.04 -20.42
N ASP A 106 -26.29 -26.06 -20.71
CA ASP A 106 -25.76 -26.68 -21.94
C ASP A 106 -26.04 -28.19 -22.01
N ALA A 107 -26.08 -28.87 -20.86
CA ALA A 107 -26.42 -30.29 -20.76
C ALA A 107 -27.92 -30.56 -20.80
N ASP A 108 -28.78 -29.64 -20.34
CA ASP A 108 -30.23 -29.73 -20.31
C ASP A 108 -30.90 -28.37 -20.66
N PRO A 109 -30.93 -27.97 -21.94
CA PRO A 109 -31.39 -26.66 -22.38
C PRO A 109 -32.90 -26.38 -22.13
N ASP A 110 -33.69 -27.42 -21.95
CA ASP A 110 -35.12 -27.28 -21.73
C ASP A 110 -35.52 -27.07 -20.26
N ASN A 111 -34.55 -27.10 -19.37
CA ASN A 111 -34.78 -26.91 -17.94
C ASN A 111 -34.97 -25.44 -17.58
N MET A 112 -36.22 -25.07 -17.36
CA MET A 112 -36.63 -23.69 -17.07
C MET A 112 -36.11 -23.17 -15.73
N ASP A 113 -35.88 -24.05 -14.74
CA ASP A 113 -35.38 -23.69 -13.40
C ASP A 113 -33.94 -23.25 -13.47
N ILE A 114 -33.10 -23.93 -14.28
CA ILE A 114 -31.70 -23.52 -14.54
C ILE A 114 -31.65 -22.17 -15.27
N GLY A 115 -32.53 -21.96 -16.26
CA GLY A 115 -32.63 -20.67 -16.97
C GLY A 115 -32.97 -19.50 -16.02
N MET A 116 -33.87 -19.73 -15.06
CA MET A 116 -34.19 -18.73 -14.03
C MET A 116 -33.02 -18.50 -13.06
N GLU A 117 -32.31 -19.55 -12.67
CA GLU A 117 -31.12 -19.44 -11.82
C GLU A 117 -30.03 -18.60 -12.49
N ILE A 118 -29.74 -18.82 -13.77
CA ILE A 118 -28.80 -18.00 -14.56
C ILE A 118 -29.22 -16.53 -14.57
N ALA A 119 -30.50 -16.23 -14.76
CA ALA A 119 -31.01 -14.86 -14.75
C ALA A 119 -30.85 -14.19 -13.38
N HIS A 120 -31.08 -14.92 -12.28
CA HIS A 120 -30.83 -14.43 -10.92
C HIS A 120 -29.36 -14.18 -10.68
N LEU A 121 -28.48 -15.11 -11.08
CA LEU A 121 -27.02 -14.96 -10.92
C LEU A 121 -26.48 -13.77 -11.70
N HIS A 122 -26.98 -13.48 -12.90
CA HIS A 122 -26.62 -12.25 -13.63
C HIS A 122 -27.05 -10.98 -12.89
N SER A 123 -28.25 -10.98 -12.27
CA SER A 123 -28.70 -9.86 -11.45
C SER A 123 -27.81 -9.68 -10.22
N ASP A 124 -27.50 -10.77 -9.52
CA ASP A 124 -26.63 -10.75 -8.34
C ASP A 124 -25.20 -10.30 -8.67
N LEU A 125 -24.67 -10.69 -9.83
CA LEU A 125 -23.37 -10.22 -10.34
C LEU A 125 -23.39 -8.72 -10.65
N ALA A 126 -24.45 -8.23 -11.27
CA ALA A 126 -24.62 -6.79 -11.54
C ALA A 126 -24.68 -5.99 -10.23
N ASP A 127 -25.43 -6.49 -9.22
CA ASP A 127 -25.52 -5.88 -7.88
C ASP A 127 -24.20 -5.98 -7.11
N ALA A 128 -23.38 -7.01 -7.34
CA ALA A 128 -22.03 -7.13 -6.80
C ALA A 128 -21.02 -6.19 -7.48
N GLY A 129 -21.41 -5.48 -8.54
CA GLY A 129 -20.56 -4.52 -9.24
C GLY A 129 -19.52 -5.16 -10.16
N GLU A 130 -19.90 -6.25 -10.87
CA GLU A 130 -19.00 -6.94 -11.80
C GLU A 130 -18.45 -6.03 -12.89
N HIS A 131 -19.27 -5.09 -13.39
CA HIS A 131 -18.87 -4.16 -14.45
C HIS A 131 -17.70 -3.24 -14.04
N ASP A 132 -17.62 -2.91 -12.75
CA ASP A 132 -16.59 -2.03 -12.19
C ASP A 132 -15.45 -2.79 -11.49
N ALA A 133 -15.53 -4.10 -11.40
CA ALA A 133 -14.59 -4.90 -10.61
C ALA A 133 -13.14 -4.77 -11.11
N VAL A 134 -12.92 -4.92 -12.43
CA VAL A 134 -11.58 -4.78 -13.02
C VAL A 134 -11.04 -3.35 -12.88
N PRO A 135 -11.77 -2.28 -13.24
CA PRO A 135 -11.33 -0.91 -12.98
C PRO A 135 -11.03 -0.62 -11.51
N ARG A 136 -11.83 -1.16 -10.57
CA ARG A 136 -11.58 -1.02 -9.13
C ARG A 136 -10.28 -1.69 -8.70
N ALA A 137 -10.04 -2.94 -9.13
CA ALA A 137 -8.81 -3.66 -8.85
C ALA A 137 -7.58 -2.91 -9.39
N GLN A 138 -7.63 -2.48 -10.65
CA GLN A 138 -6.57 -1.70 -11.27
C GLN A 138 -6.33 -0.36 -10.56
N ALA A 139 -7.38 0.34 -10.15
CA ALA A 139 -7.25 1.58 -9.39
C ALA A 139 -6.59 1.39 -8.02
N LEU A 140 -6.82 0.26 -7.34
CA LEU A 140 -6.14 -0.12 -6.10
C LEU A 140 -4.66 -0.40 -6.35
N ILE A 141 -4.33 -1.19 -7.37
CA ILE A 141 -2.95 -1.52 -7.74
C ILE A 141 -2.16 -0.24 -8.09
N LEU A 142 -2.69 0.59 -8.99
CA LEU A 142 -2.06 1.84 -9.39
C LEU A 142 -1.91 2.83 -8.22
N GLY A 143 -2.90 2.87 -7.32
CA GLY A 143 -2.86 3.68 -6.10
C GLY A 143 -1.74 3.29 -5.14
N LEU A 144 -1.35 2.03 -5.12
CA LEU A 144 -0.24 1.51 -4.32
C LEU A 144 1.13 1.60 -5.03
N GLY A 145 1.20 2.34 -6.16
CA GLY A 145 2.45 2.74 -6.79
C GLY A 145 2.89 1.89 -7.98
N PHE A 146 2.11 0.90 -8.41
CA PHE A 146 2.39 0.11 -9.62
C PHE A 146 2.19 0.92 -10.89
N GLN A 147 2.83 0.49 -11.97
CA GLN A 147 2.67 1.08 -13.28
C GLN A 147 1.59 0.36 -14.09
N THR A 148 1.03 1.02 -15.10
CA THR A 148 0.02 0.42 -15.98
C THR A 148 0.54 -0.80 -16.74
N THR A 149 1.82 -0.82 -17.05
CA THR A 149 2.50 -1.96 -17.72
C THR A 149 2.66 -3.17 -16.82
N GLU A 150 2.49 -3.02 -15.51
CA GLU A 150 2.67 -4.08 -14.51
C GLU A 150 1.35 -4.77 -14.13
N LEU A 151 0.21 -4.25 -14.58
CA LEU A 151 -1.14 -4.78 -14.25
C LEU A 151 -1.34 -6.23 -14.70
N ASP A 152 -0.75 -6.59 -15.85
CA ASP A 152 -0.86 -7.93 -16.45
C ASP A 152 0.38 -8.80 -16.14
N SER A 153 1.32 -8.30 -15.32
CA SER A 153 2.50 -9.05 -14.91
C SER A 153 2.16 -10.09 -13.86
N PRO A 154 2.79 -11.28 -13.88
CA PRO A 154 2.54 -12.31 -12.89
C PRO A 154 3.07 -11.90 -11.51
N VAL A 155 2.33 -12.25 -10.44
CA VAL A 155 2.68 -11.89 -9.05
C VAL A 155 4.08 -12.34 -8.68
N ASN A 156 4.52 -13.51 -9.13
CA ASN A 156 5.86 -14.06 -8.85
C ASN A 156 7.00 -13.19 -9.40
N SER A 157 6.77 -12.37 -10.43
CA SER A 157 7.79 -11.49 -11.00
C SER A 157 8.14 -10.30 -10.10
N PHE A 158 7.33 -10.01 -9.08
CA PHE A 158 7.53 -8.89 -8.19
C PHE A 158 8.40 -9.25 -6.98
N SER A 159 9.14 -8.26 -6.47
CA SER A 159 9.86 -8.42 -5.20
C SER A 159 8.90 -8.58 -4.01
N GLY A 160 9.40 -9.09 -2.88
CA GLY A 160 8.59 -9.34 -1.68
C GLY A 160 7.77 -8.13 -1.23
N GLY A 161 8.35 -6.94 -1.20
CA GLY A 161 7.64 -5.71 -0.83
C GLY A 161 6.50 -5.36 -1.78
N TRP A 162 6.69 -5.53 -3.09
CA TRP A 162 5.66 -5.33 -4.09
C TRP A 162 4.54 -6.38 -4.00
N ARG A 163 4.89 -7.64 -3.73
CA ARG A 163 3.89 -8.70 -3.48
C ARG A 163 3.03 -8.40 -2.25
N MET A 164 3.63 -7.84 -1.18
CA MET A 164 2.86 -7.40 -0.01
C MET A 164 1.92 -6.23 -0.30
N ARG A 165 2.28 -5.31 -1.21
CA ARG A 165 1.37 -4.27 -1.70
C ARG A 165 0.18 -4.85 -2.47
N LEU A 166 0.40 -5.88 -3.30
CA LEU A 166 -0.69 -6.60 -3.98
C LEU A 166 -1.61 -7.31 -2.98
N GLN A 167 -1.04 -7.88 -1.90
CA GLN A 167 -1.82 -8.48 -0.82
C GLN A 167 -2.69 -7.44 -0.10
N LEU A 168 -2.16 -6.23 0.13
CA LEU A 168 -2.95 -5.12 0.64
C LEU A 168 -4.06 -4.72 -0.35
N ALA A 169 -3.74 -4.55 -1.64
CA ALA A 169 -4.75 -4.25 -2.67
C ALA A 169 -5.88 -5.28 -2.69
N ARG A 170 -5.54 -6.57 -2.58
CA ARG A 170 -6.48 -7.68 -2.51
C ARG A 170 -7.40 -7.58 -1.30
N ALA A 171 -6.87 -7.24 -0.13
CA ALA A 171 -7.67 -7.03 1.06
C ALA A 171 -8.62 -5.82 0.93
N LEU A 172 -8.15 -4.72 0.31
CA LEU A 172 -8.97 -3.53 0.05
C LEU A 172 -10.03 -3.75 -1.04
N MET A 173 -9.84 -4.73 -1.94
CA MET A 173 -10.81 -5.09 -2.97
C MET A 173 -12.06 -5.76 -2.40
N CYS A 174 -11.94 -6.45 -1.27
CA CYS A 174 -13.05 -7.10 -0.60
C CYS A 174 -14.07 -6.08 -0.08
N PRO A 175 -15.33 -6.16 -0.46
CA PRO A 175 -16.40 -5.32 0.11
C PRO A 175 -16.71 -5.79 1.53
N SER A 176 -15.90 -5.34 2.50
CA SER A 176 -15.93 -5.80 3.89
C SER A 176 -16.71 -4.86 4.81
N ASP A 177 -17.33 -5.42 5.87
CA ASP A 177 -17.93 -4.69 6.98
C ASP A 177 -16.92 -4.45 8.11
N LEU A 178 -15.91 -5.33 8.20
CA LEU A 178 -14.77 -5.23 9.11
C LEU A 178 -13.47 -5.42 8.35
N LEU A 179 -12.62 -4.40 8.37
CA LEU A 179 -11.29 -4.41 7.78
C LEU A 179 -10.22 -4.45 8.88
N LEU A 180 -9.38 -5.48 8.86
CA LEU A 180 -8.26 -5.67 9.79
C LEU A 180 -6.94 -5.43 9.06
N LEU A 181 -6.18 -4.44 9.52
CA LEU A 181 -4.89 -4.07 8.94
C LEU A 181 -3.79 -4.24 9.98
N ASP A 182 -2.84 -5.14 9.74
CA ASP A 182 -1.66 -5.37 10.58
C ASP A 182 -0.44 -4.78 9.89
N GLU A 183 0.07 -3.66 10.39
CA GLU A 183 1.20 -2.90 9.87
C GLU A 183 1.11 -2.61 8.35
N PRO A 184 0.01 -2.01 7.87
CA PRO A 184 -0.19 -1.78 6.44
C PRO A 184 0.77 -0.76 5.83
N THR A 185 1.46 0.02 6.66
CA THR A 185 2.43 1.04 6.27
C THR A 185 3.79 0.46 5.93
N ASN A 186 4.08 -0.78 6.35
CA ASN A 186 5.32 -1.45 6.03
C ASN A 186 5.43 -1.66 4.51
N HIS A 187 6.60 -1.38 3.94
CA HIS A 187 6.90 -1.50 2.52
C HIS A 187 6.17 -0.49 1.59
N LEU A 188 5.39 0.46 2.13
CA LEU A 188 4.81 1.55 1.35
C LEU A 188 5.79 2.72 1.28
N ASP A 189 5.88 3.36 0.12
CA ASP A 189 6.51 4.67 0.01
C ASP A 189 5.50 5.77 0.39
N LEU A 190 5.99 6.99 0.50
CA LEU A 190 5.15 8.12 0.92
C LEU A 190 3.97 8.35 -0.04
N ASP A 191 4.14 8.08 -1.34
CA ASP A 191 3.09 8.20 -2.35
C ASP A 191 1.94 7.22 -2.08
N ALA A 192 2.29 5.95 -1.92
CA ALA A 192 1.33 4.89 -1.63
C ALA A 192 0.67 5.09 -0.25
N LEU A 193 1.42 5.61 0.74
CA LEU A 193 0.92 5.91 2.08
C LEU A 193 -0.15 7.02 2.04
N VAL A 194 0.13 8.14 1.37
CA VAL A 194 -0.82 9.26 1.20
C VAL A 194 -2.08 8.79 0.48
N TRP A 195 -1.92 7.96 -0.55
CA TRP A 195 -3.06 7.38 -1.25
C TRP A 195 -3.89 6.45 -0.35
N LEU A 196 -3.22 5.58 0.44
CA LEU A 196 -3.88 4.66 1.36
C LEU A 196 -4.67 5.43 2.44
N GLU A 197 -4.08 6.47 3.03
CA GLU A 197 -4.77 7.35 3.97
C GLU A 197 -6.05 7.94 3.39
N ALA A 198 -5.97 8.48 2.16
CA ALA A 198 -7.10 9.06 1.47
C ALA A 198 -8.20 8.02 1.14
N TRP A 199 -7.81 6.78 0.88
CA TRP A 199 -8.73 5.67 0.65
C TRP A 199 -9.40 5.24 1.95
N LEU A 200 -8.64 5.03 3.04
CA LEU A 200 -9.15 4.61 4.36
C LEU A 200 -10.05 5.66 5.00
N LYS A 201 -9.78 6.95 4.79
CA LYS A 201 -10.69 8.03 5.23
C LYS A 201 -12.09 7.92 4.63
N ARG A 202 -12.20 7.41 3.40
CA ARG A 202 -13.48 7.22 2.69
C ARG A 202 -14.14 5.87 2.96
N TYR A 203 -13.40 4.92 3.53
CA TYR A 203 -13.94 3.61 3.86
C TYR A 203 -15.06 3.75 4.90
N ALA A 204 -16.24 3.21 4.59
CA ALA A 204 -17.45 3.37 5.42
C ALA A 204 -17.62 2.26 6.48
N GLY A 205 -16.94 1.13 6.33
CA GLY A 205 -16.99 0.00 7.25
C GLY A 205 -16.25 0.24 8.56
N THR A 206 -16.33 -0.72 9.46
CA THR A 206 -15.53 -0.74 10.69
C THR A 206 -14.10 -1.13 10.37
N MET A 207 -13.13 -0.44 10.94
CA MET A 207 -11.72 -0.72 10.72
C MET A 207 -10.97 -0.86 12.04
N ILE A 208 -10.08 -1.85 12.11
CA ILE A 208 -9.12 -1.95 13.20
C ILE A 208 -7.73 -2.03 12.56
N VAL A 209 -6.87 -1.08 12.92
CA VAL A 209 -5.52 -0.98 12.36
C VAL A 209 -4.46 -1.05 13.45
N ILE A 210 -3.47 -1.89 13.24
CA ILE A 210 -2.22 -1.92 14.00
C ILE A 210 -1.20 -1.17 13.16
N SER A 211 -0.60 -0.13 13.70
CA SER A 211 0.54 0.55 13.07
C SER A 211 1.45 1.17 14.12
N HIS A 212 2.72 1.31 13.76
CA HIS A 212 3.73 2.06 14.49
C HIS A 212 3.98 3.46 13.88
N ASP A 213 3.21 3.85 12.87
CA ASP A 213 3.23 5.19 12.28
C ASP A 213 2.17 6.08 12.95
N ARG A 214 2.63 7.09 13.71
CA ARG A 214 1.77 8.01 14.45
C ARG A 214 0.93 8.89 13.54
N GLU A 215 1.52 9.49 12.51
CA GLU A 215 0.83 10.38 11.59
C GLU A 215 -0.24 9.62 10.81
N PHE A 216 0.05 8.39 10.42
CA PHE A 216 -0.92 7.51 9.79
C PHE A 216 -2.11 7.20 10.72
N LEU A 217 -1.84 6.82 11.99
CA LEU A 217 -2.91 6.57 12.96
C LEU A 217 -3.75 7.83 13.19
N ASP A 218 -3.12 8.99 13.33
CA ASP A 218 -3.83 10.27 13.51
C ASP A 218 -4.71 10.62 12.29
N ALA A 219 -4.26 10.24 11.10
CA ALA A 219 -4.97 10.52 9.86
C ALA A 219 -6.21 9.63 9.65
N VAL A 220 -6.20 8.37 10.14
CA VAL A 220 -7.19 7.36 9.75
C VAL A 220 -8.03 6.81 10.90
N THR A 221 -7.70 7.10 12.18
CA THR A 221 -8.42 6.55 13.34
C THR A 221 -9.19 7.61 14.14
N ASP A 222 -10.34 7.21 14.67
CA ASP A 222 -11.21 8.02 15.52
C ASP A 222 -11.21 7.56 16.98
N VAL A 223 -10.70 6.34 17.21
CA VAL A 223 -10.63 5.67 18.51
C VAL A 223 -9.28 4.98 18.63
N THR A 224 -8.67 5.03 19.81
CA THR A 224 -7.44 4.30 20.11
C THR A 224 -7.69 3.26 21.20
N VAL A 225 -7.34 2.01 20.92
CA VAL A 225 -7.39 0.89 21.87
C VAL A 225 -5.96 0.53 22.25
N HIS A 226 -5.64 0.71 23.53
CA HIS A 226 -4.30 0.47 24.06
C HIS A 226 -4.23 -0.86 24.81
N ILE A 227 -3.25 -1.70 24.44
CA ILE A 227 -2.93 -2.93 25.16
C ILE A 227 -1.75 -2.66 26.09
N GLU A 228 -2.01 -2.70 27.39
CA GLU A 228 -0.98 -2.56 28.41
C GLU A 228 -1.28 -3.49 29.60
N ARG A 229 -0.23 -4.16 30.10
CA ARG A 229 -0.35 -5.07 31.28
C ARG A 229 -1.50 -6.06 31.19
N GLN A 230 -1.69 -6.68 30.02
CA GLN A 230 -2.75 -7.65 29.73
C GLN A 230 -4.17 -7.06 29.78
N GLN A 231 -4.30 -5.72 29.77
CA GLN A 231 -5.58 -5.02 29.79
C GLN A 231 -5.80 -4.28 28.47
N LEU A 232 -7.07 -4.12 28.09
CA LEU A 232 -7.49 -3.29 26.97
C LEU A 232 -8.12 -2.00 27.52
N THR A 233 -7.60 -0.87 27.12
CA THR A 233 -8.17 0.43 27.47
C THR A 233 -8.55 1.17 26.20
N ARG A 234 -9.81 1.60 26.09
CA ARG A 234 -10.32 2.37 24.95
C ARG A 234 -10.27 3.86 25.28
N TYR A 235 -9.67 4.63 24.37
CA TYR A 235 -9.60 6.08 24.41
C TYR A 235 -10.38 6.64 23.23
N GLY A 236 -11.16 7.69 23.44
CA GLY A 236 -11.80 8.46 22.36
C GLY A 236 -10.79 9.41 21.73
N GLY A 237 -10.82 9.54 20.41
CA GLY A 237 -9.90 10.34 19.64
C GLY A 237 -8.80 9.52 18.96
N ASN A 238 -8.01 10.22 18.15
CA ASN A 238 -6.87 9.68 17.42
C ASN A 238 -5.68 9.39 18.35
N TYR A 239 -4.55 9.00 17.76
CA TYR A 239 -3.36 8.62 18.53
C TYR A 239 -2.79 9.77 19.39
N SER A 240 -2.72 10.99 18.85
CA SER A 240 -2.24 12.18 19.60
C SER A 240 -3.15 12.54 20.79
N ALA A 241 -4.46 12.40 20.62
CA ALA A 241 -5.40 12.56 21.74
C ALA A 241 -5.21 11.50 22.82
N PHE A 242 -4.97 10.25 22.41
CA PHE A 242 -4.63 9.16 23.33
C PHE A 242 -3.36 9.46 24.14
N GLU A 243 -2.27 9.93 23.50
CA GLU A 243 -1.01 10.27 24.20
C GLU A 243 -1.25 11.35 25.26
N THR A 244 -2.00 12.38 24.91
CA THR A 244 -2.36 13.46 25.85
C THR A 244 -3.14 12.93 27.05
N LEU A 245 -4.23 12.19 26.80
CA LEU A 245 -5.05 11.61 27.86
C LEU A 245 -4.29 10.63 28.75
N ARG A 246 -3.41 9.81 28.16
CA ARG A 246 -2.57 8.87 28.91
C ARG A 246 -1.57 9.61 29.78
N SER A 247 -0.90 10.64 29.26
CA SER A 247 0.04 11.46 30.03
C SER A 247 -0.63 12.13 31.21
N GLU A 248 -1.81 12.70 31.04
CA GLU A 248 -2.62 13.28 32.13
C GLU A 248 -3.00 12.22 33.18
N GLN A 249 -3.44 11.05 32.73
CA GLN A 249 -3.81 9.95 33.63
C GLN A 249 -2.63 9.47 34.47
N LEU A 250 -1.43 9.31 33.86
CA LEU A 250 -0.21 8.93 34.54
C LEU A 250 0.24 9.99 35.57
N ALA A 251 0.15 11.28 35.22
CA ALA A 251 0.48 12.39 36.12
C ALA A 251 -0.48 12.43 37.33
N LEU A 252 -1.78 12.21 37.11
CA LEU A 252 -2.77 12.11 38.19
C LEU A 252 -2.49 10.92 39.11
N GLN A 253 -2.20 9.76 38.53
CA GLN A 253 -1.85 8.54 39.28
C GLN A 253 -0.58 8.74 40.12
N GLN A 254 0.45 9.36 39.55
CA GLN A 254 1.70 9.67 40.26
C GLN A 254 1.46 10.63 41.43
N THR A 255 0.64 11.67 41.21
CA THR A 255 0.25 12.62 42.26
C THR A 255 -0.56 11.93 43.37
N ALA A 256 -1.49 11.06 43.02
CA ALA A 256 -2.29 10.30 43.96
C ALA A 256 -1.41 9.32 44.77
N PHE A 257 -0.47 8.65 44.12
CA PHE A 257 0.52 7.77 44.77
C PHE A 257 1.38 8.53 45.77
N SER A 258 1.95 9.67 45.38
CA SER A 258 2.76 10.52 46.27
C SER A 258 1.96 10.94 47.50
N LYS A 259 0.74 11.48 47.33
CA LYS A 259 -0.16 11.83 48.43
C LYS A 259 -0.50 10.64 49.35
N GLN A 260 -0.65 9.46 48.76
CA GLN A 260 -0.91 8.23 49.55
C GLN A 260 0.33 7.84 50.36
N GLN A 261 1.56 7.91 49.76
CA GLN A 261 2.81 7.61 50.49
C GLN A 261 3.02 8.58 51.66
N ASP A 262 2.80 9.87 51.47
CA ASP A 262 2.85 10.88 52.54
C ASP A 262 1.86 10.55 53.66
N LYS A 263 0.63 10.15 53.30
CA LYS A 263 -0.38 9.75 54.28
C LYS A 263 0.01 8.47 55.05
N ILE A 264 0.56 7.48 54.34
CA ILE A 264 1.08 6.24 54.95
C ILE A 264 2.22 6.57 55.90
N ALA A 265 3.18 7.37 55.49
CA ALA A 265 4.32 7.80 56.33
C ALA A 265 3.86 8.55 57.57
N HIS A 266 2.86 9.45 57.44
CA HIS A 266 2.25 10.19 58.57
C HIS A 266 1.58 9.23 59.54
N LEU A 267 0.73 8.28 59.04
CA LEU A 267 0.08 7.30 59.90
C LEU A 267 1.07 6.38 60.59
N GLN A 268 2.13 5.94 59.92
CA GLN A 268 3.17 5.12 60.48
C GLN A 268 3.93 5.85 61.60
N LYS A 269 4.37 7.09 61.37
CA LYS A 269 4.99 7.94 62.41
C LYS A 269 4.11 8.07 63.64
N PHE A 270 2.77 8.26 63.45
CA PHE A 270 1.83 8.34 64.57
C PHE A 270 1.75 7.00 65.35
N ILE A 271 1.63 5.88 64.62
CA ILE A 271 1.57 4.54 65.22
C ILE A 271 2.84 4.25 66.04
N ASP A 272 4.03 4.51 65.47
CA ASP A 272 5.33 4.28 66.13
C ASP A 272 5.49 5.14 67.38
N ARG A 273 5.04 6.41 67.33
CA ARG A 273 5.12 7.33 68.51
C ARG A 273 4.19 6.95 69.63
N PHE A 274 3.01 6.38 69.32
CA PHE A 274 1.98 6.17 70.36
C PHE A 274 1.63 4.71 70.68
N LYS A 275 2.22 3.74 69.96
CA LYS A 275 1.99 2.29 70.18
C LYS A 275 2.27 1.86 71.63
N ALA A 276 3.25 2.47 72.29
CA ALA A 276 3.68 2.12 73.67
C ALA A 276 2.91 2.90 74.79
N LYS A 277 2.07 3.90 74.46
CA LYS A 277 1.36 4.72 75.44
C LYS A 277 -0.05 4.19 75.68
N ALA A 278 -0.35 3.66 76.88
CA ALA A 278 -1.62 3.03 77.24
C ALA A 278 -2.86 3.95 76.96
N SER A 279 -2.73 5.26 77.24
CA SER A 279 -3.81 6.27 77.06
C SER A 279 -4.20 6.51 75.61
N LYS A 280 -3.29 6.19 74.61
CA LYS A 280 -3.52 6.38 73.21
C LYS A 280 -3.49 5.10 72.36
N ALA A 281 -3.37 3.95 73.03
CA ALA A 281 -3.31 2.61 72.36
C ALA A 281 -4.53 2.36 71.47
N LYS A 282 -5.76 2.75 71.89
CA LYS A 282 -7.00 2.63 71.10
C LYS A 282 -6.96 3.46 69.85
N GLN A 283 -6.36 4.67 69.89
CA GLN A 283 -6.20 5.52 68.72
C GLN A 283 -5.13 5.00 67.76
N ALA A 284 -4.03 4.47 68.25
CA ALA A 284 -3.01 3.82 67.45
C ALA A 284 -3.57 2.57 66.71
N GLN A 285 -4.35 1.74 67.39
CA GLN A 285 -5.02 0.58 66.82
C GLN A 285 -6.02 0.96 65.73
N SER A 286 -6.79 2.04 65.89
CA SER A 286 -7.68 2.57 64.88
C SER A 286 -6.92 3.01 63.61
N ARG A 287 -5.71 3.59 63.79
CA ARG A 287 -4.83 4.01 62.68
C ARG A 287 -4.18 2.82 61.96
N VAL A 288 -3.84 1.75 62.66
CA VAL A 288 -3.39 0.51 62.06
C VAL A 288 -4.48 -0.09 61.20
N LYS A 289 -5.71 -0.18 61.69
CA LYS A 289 -6.87 -0.67 60.89
C LYS A 289 -7.18 0.24 59.68
N ALA A 290 -6.96 1.55 59.81
CA ALA A 290 -7.10 2.47 58.67
C ALA A 290 -6.03 2.24 57.60
N LEU A 291 -4.76 1.94 58.02
CA LEU A 291 -3.67 1.60 57.14
C LEU A 291 -3.91 0.26 56.41
N GLU A 292 -4.41 -0.75 57.11
CA GLU A 292 -4.75 -2.09 56.56
C GLU A 292 -5.87 -2.03 55.54
N ARG A 293 -6.84 -1.12 55.74
CA ARG A 293 -8.00 -0.96 54.82
C ARG A 293 -7.71 -0.02 53.64
N MET A 294 -6.54 0.63 53.62
CA MET A 294 -6.18 1.55 52.56
C MET A 294 -5.83 0.74 51.29
N GLU A 295 -6.62 0.89 50.24
CA GLU A 295 -6.27 0.37 48.90
C GLU A 295 -4.93 0.99 48.46
N LYS A 296 -3.93 0.14 48.22
CA LYS A 296 -2.62 0.59 47.79
C LYS A 296 -2.68 1.00 46.31
N ILE A 297 -2.49 2.27 46.04
CA ILE A 297 -2.28 2.75 44.68
C ILE A 297 -0.93 2.18 44.22
N ALA A 298 -0.92 1.46 43.10
CA ALA A 298 0.31 0.98 42.52
C ALA A 298 1.18 2.17 42.08
N PRO A 299 2.48 2.14 42.33
CA PRO A 299 3.37 3.14 41.79
C PRO A 299 3.20 3.16 40.26
N VAL A 300 3.27 4.34 39.69
CA VAL A 300 3.52 4.46 38.25
C VAL A 300 4.93 3.89 38.06
N LEU A 301 5.02 2.59 37.75
CA LEU A 301 6.22 2.04 37.18
C LEU A 301 6.31 2.66 35.79
N ALA A 302 6.92 3.84 35.68
CA ALA A 302 7.50 4.24 34.42
C ALA A 302 8.49 3.11 34.11
N ASP A 303 8.11 2.23 33.18
CA ASP A 303 9.11 1.37 32.57
C ASP A 303 10.19 2.33 32.10
N ALA A 304 11.44 2.10 32.53
CA ALA A 304 12.54 2.97 32.13
C ALA A 304 12.45 3.14 30.60
N GLU A 305 12.21 4.37 30.16
CA GLU A 305 12.19 4.69 28.75
C GLU A 305 13.53 4.21 28.18
N PHE A 306 13.45 3.41 27.12
CA PHE A 306 14.65 3.00 26.42
C PHE A 306 15.27 4.24 25.79
N THR A 307 16.45 4.64 26.24
CA THR A 307 17.21 5.76 25.67
C THR A 307 18.64 5.32 25.44
N PHE A 308 19.21 5.79 24.36
CA PHE A 308 20.63 5.62 24.06
C PHE A 308 21.16 6.88 23.38
N GLU A 309 22.45 7.08 23.46
CA GLU A 309 23.12 8.26 22.91
C GLU A 309 24.26 7.81 21.99
N PHE A 310 24.43 8.53 20.88
CA PHE A 310 25.66 8.42 20.10
C PHE A 310 26.78 9.13 20.81
N LYS A 311 27.96 8.52 20.83
CA LYS A 311 29.14 9.16 21.37
C LYS A 311 29.63 10.24 20.41
N GLU A 312 30.23 11.31 20.94
CA GLU A 312 30.84 12.37 20.13
C GLU A 312 31.80 11.78 19.09
N PRO A 313 31.70 12.20 17.82
CA PRO A 313 32.63 11.78 16.79
C PRO A 313 34.07 12.24 17.10
N ALA A 314 35.04 11.36 16.90
CA ALA A 314 36.44 11.70 17.15
C ALA A 314 37.00 12.74 16.17
N ASN A 315 36.41 12.85 14.97
CA ASN A 315 36.81 13.77 13.90
C ASN A 315 35.59 14.12 13.03
N LEU A 316 35.55 15.36 12.56
CA LEU A 316 34.50 15.85 11.66
C LEU A 316 35.14 16.51 10.42
N PRO A 317 35.50 15.72 9.40
CA PRO A 317 36.09 16.28 8.19
C PRO A 317 35.06 17.18 7.45
N ASN A 318 35.57 18.26 6.84
CA ASN A 318 34.69 19.17 6.05
C ASN A 318 35.39 19.53 4.72
N PRO A 319 34.83 19.09 3.58
CA PRO A 319 33.61 18.28 3.45
C PRO A 319 33.79 16.85 3.96
N MET A 320 32.68 16.24 4.38
CA MET A 320 32.62 14.81 4.73
C MET A 320 32.89 13.95 3.51
N LEU A 321 32.17 14.26 2.41
CA LEU A 321 32.40 13.66 1.11
C LEU A 321 31.92 14.60 -0.01
N ALA A 322 32.53 14.46 -1.20
CA ALA A 322 32.13 15.17 -2.40
C ALA A 322 31.99 14.19 -3.56
N ILE A 323 30.86 14.22 -4.22
CA ILE A 323 30.53 13.42 -5.40
C ILE A 323 30.56 14.34 -6.62
N SER A 324 31.30 13.95 -7.66
CA SER A 324 31.38 14.69 -8.93
C SER A 324 31.04 13.76 -10.09
N GLU A 325 30.01 14.13 -10.85
CA GLU A 325 29.53 13.40 -12.04
C GLU A 325 29.27 11.89 -11.77
N GLY A 326 28.78 11.56 -10.57
CA GLY A 326 28.56 10.19 -10.13
C GLY A 326 27.56 9.45 -11.03
N VAL A 327 27.89 8.21 -11.39
CA VAL A 327 27.02 7.27 -12.09
C VAL A 327 26.88 6.03 -11.22
N PHE A 328 25.65 5.72 -10.78
CA PHE A 328 25.37 4.66 -9.83
C PHE A 328 24.40 3.64 -10.40
N GLY A 329 24.61 2.37 -10.07
CA GLY A 329 23.82 1.27 -10.58
C GLY A 329 24.44 -0.08 -10.24
N TYR A 330 23.99 -1.11 -10.92
CA TYR A 330 24.43 -2.50 -10.71
C TYR A 330 25.10 -3.05 -11.96
N VAL A 331 26.19 -3.78 -11.78
CA VAL A 331 26.78 -4.61 -12.84
C VAL A 331 26.00 -5.93 -12.87
N ALA A 332 25.41 -6.27 -14.00
CA ALA A 332 24.79 -7.60 -14.15
C ALA A 332 25.91 -8.65 -14.15
N VAL A 333 26.02 -9.41 -13.08
CA VAL A 333 26.80 -10.66 -13.09
C VAL A 333 25.96 -11.64 -13.89
N VAL A 334 26.37 -11.95 -15.11
CA VAL A 334 25.84 -13.11 -15.83
C VAL A 334 26.45 -14.32 -15.13
N ASP A 335 25.66 -15.03 -14.35
CA ASP A 335 26.04 -16.33 -13.81
C ASP A 335 26.33 -17.30 -14.99
N GLU A 336 27.58 -17.43 -15.37
CA GLU A 336 28.12 -18.44 -16.27
C GLU A 336 28.40 -19.75 -15.53
N ASP A 337 27.58 -20.19 -14.59
CA ASP A 337 27.77 -21.49 -13.92
C ASP A 337 26.46 -22.24 -13.63
N MET A 338 25.76 -22.62 -14.68
CA MET A 338 24.99 -23.88 -14.68
C MET A 338 25.73 -24.98 -15.45
N ALA A 339 27.03 -25.07 -15.29
CA ALA A 339 27.79 -26.26 -15.72
C ALA A 339 29.12 -26.41 -14.95
N ALA A 340 29.10 -27.37 -14.04
CA ALA A 340 30.27 -27.96 -13.36
C ALA A 340 30.42 -27.66 -11.87
N SER A 341 29.89 -28.58 -11.08
CA SER A 341 30.21 -28.83 -9.68
C SER A 341 31.67 -29.16 -9.45
N THR A 342 32.44 -28.28 -8.80
CA THR A 342 33.61 -28.65 -8.00
C THR A 342 33.87 -27.59 -6.93
N PRO A 343 34.19 -27.95 -5.68
CA PRO A 343 34.34 -26.97 -4.58
C PRO A 343 35.69 -26.27 -4.66
N VAL A 344 35.64 -24.91 -4.59
CA VAL A 344 36.83 -24.04 -4.51
C VAL A 344 37.10 -23.72 -3.03
N PRO A 345 38.38 -23.82 -2.58
CA PRO A 345 38.79 -23.48 -1.22
C PRO A 345 38.78 -21.95 -0.95
N PRO A 346 38.66 -21.49 0.31
CA PRO A 346 38.50 -20.09 0.64
C PRO A 346 39.77 -19.27 0.33
N PRO A 347 39.63 -17.99 -0.06
CA PRO A 347 40.76 -17.12 -0.33
C PRO A 347 41.48 -16.68 0.94
N PRO A 348 42.80 -16.39 0.88
CA PRO A 348 43.58 -15.92 2.01
C PRO A 348 43.27 -14.44 2.34
N PRO A 349 43.55 -13.96 3.55
CA PRO A 349 43.26 -12.60 3.99
C PRO A 349 44.11 -11.57 3.25
N ALA A 350 43.46 -10.45 2.85
CA ALA A 350 44.08 -9.35 2.14
C ALA A 350 44.96 -8.49 3.08
N PRO A 351 46.13 -8.00 2.62
CA PRO A 351 46.95 -7.07 3.39
C PRO A 351 46.44 -5.63 3.23
N HIS A 352 46.54 -4.89 4.31
CA HIS A 352 46.30 -3.46 4.44
C HIS A 352 47.23 -2.62 3.56
N GLU A 353 46.70 -1.47 3.12
CA GLU A 353 47.34 -0.34 2.44
C GLU A 353 47.50 -0.41 0.91
N ALA A 354 46.53 0.19 0.20
CA ALA A 354 46.85 0.80 -1.08
C ALA A 354 45.95 2.03 -1.31
N SER A 355 46.61 3.16 -1.34
CA SER A 355 46.19 4.46 -1.82
C SER A 355 45.56 4.29 -3.24
N PHE A 356 44.27 4.54 -3.41
CA PHE A 356 43.64 4.61 -4.72
C PHE A 356 44.00 5.95 -5.40
N ALA A 357 45.08 5.95 -6.16
CA ALA A 357 45.29 6.91 -7.23
C ALA A 357 44.50 6.39 -8.46
N GLY A 358 43.72 7.30 -9.06
CA GLY A 358 42.79 7.00 -10.15
C GLY A 358 43.33 6.07 -11.24
N THR A 359 42.58 5.02 -11.49
CA THR A 359 42.78 4.16 -12.67
C THR A 359 41.97 4.75 -13.83
N PRO A 360 42.58 5.00 -15.01
CA PRO A 360 41.82 5.46 -16.16
C PRO A 360 40.95 4.36 -16.71
N LEU A 361 39.76 4.74 -17.18
CA LEU A 361 38.79 3.91 -17.87
C LEU A 361 39.44 3.05 -18.98
N PRO A 362 39.11 1.77 -19.12
CA PRO A 362 39.47 0.99 -20.30
C PRO A 362 38.68 1.51 -21.50
N SER A 363 39.43 1.74 -22.60
CA SER A 363 38.90 2.10 -23.90
C SER A 363 37.95 1.03 -24.43
N PRO A 364 36.94 1.37 -25.26
CA PRO A 364 35.98 0.40 -25.79
C PRO A 364 36.65 -0.42 -26.91
N GLY A 365 37.04 -1.63 -26.57
CA GLY A 365 37.61 -2.61 -27.46
C GLY A 365 37.23 -4.03 -27.11
N GLY A 366 36.15 -4.53 -27.68
CA GLY A 366 35.87 -5.90 -28.10
C GLY A 366 35.83 -6.98 -27.03
N GLY A 367 34.63 -7.45 -26.67
CA GLY A 367 34.42 -8.76 -26.06
C GLY A 367 33.46 -8.73 -24.88
N GLY A 368 32.20 -9.17 -25.05
CA GLY A 368 31.24 -9.45 -23.99
C GLY A 368 30.68 -8.17 -23.32
N SER A 369 29.53 -7.68 -23.74
CA SER A 369 28.87 -6.54 -23.06
C SER A 369 28.26 -7.01 -21.76
N GLU A 370 28.96 -6.81 -20.65
CA GLU A 370 28.33 -6.75 -19.32
C GLU A 370 27.35 -5.57 -19.33
N ALA A 371 26.06 -5.84 -19.38
CA ALA A 371 25.06 -4.80 -19.39
C ALA A 371 24.91 -4.21 -17.98
N ALA A 372 25.66 -3.14 -17.67
CA ALA A 372 25.49 -2.40 -16.44
C ALA A 372 24.13 -1.69 -16.43
N LYS A 373 23.28 -1.98 -15.45
CA LYS A 373 22.02 -1.29 -15.23
C LYS A 373 22.28 0.01 -14.46
N VAL A 374 22.38 1.13 -15.18
CA VAL A 374 22.54 2.47 -14.58
C VAL A 374 21.20 2.95 -14.04
N ILE A 375 21.19 3.40 -12.78
CA ILE A 375 19.99 3.91 -12.08
C ILE A 375 20.07 5.43 -11.92
N LEU A 376 21.21 5.97 -11.50
CA LEU A 376 21.41 7.40 -11.31
C LEU A 376 22.60 7.90 -12.16
N ARG A 377 22.48 9.09 -12.74
CA ARG A 377 23.50 9.72 -13.58
C ARG A 377 23.72 11.16 -13.18
N GLY A 378 24.97 11.64 -13.35
CA GLY A 378 25.33 13.06 -13.16
C GLY A 378 25.12 13.55 -11.73
N VAL A 379 25.29 12.66 -10.74
CA VAL A 379 25.15 13.03 -9.33
C VAL A 379 26.36 13.88 -8.92
N SER A 380 26.11 15.17 -8.67
CA SER A 380 27.14 16.10 -8.18
C SER A 380 26.64 16.75 -6.90
N LYS A 381 27.15 16.30 -5.75
CA LYS A 381 26.73 16.71 -4.41
C LYS A 381 27.89 16.71 -3.44
N SER A 382 27.87 17.65 -2.50
CA SER A 382 28.81 17.69 -1.37
C SER A 382 28.05 17.55 -0.07
N VAL A 383 28.57 16.74 0.83
CA VAL A 383 28.02 16.53 2.18
C VAL A 383 29.00 17.19 3.15
N LEU A 384 28.51 18.13 3.95
CA LEU A 384 29.28 18.89 4.91
C LEU A 384 29.11 18.32 6.33
N ALA A 385 30.05 18.63 7.20
CA ALA A 385 29.98 18.25 8.60
C ALA A 385 28.73 18.85 9.28
N GLY A 386 28.00 18.02 10.03
CA GLY A 386 26.80 18.43 10.78
C GLY A 386 25.52 18.56 9.95
N GLN A 387 25.54 18.32 8.62
CA GLN A 387 24.32 18.32 7.82
C GLN A 387 23.39 17.16 8.18
N ARG A 388 22.10 17.42 8.07
CA ARG A 388 21.00 16.45 8.33
C ARG A 388 20.12 16.36 7.12
N ILE A 389 20.39 15.36 6.27
CA ILE A 389 19.83 15.24 4.91
C ILE A 389 18.81 14.13 4.86
N GLY A 390 17.56 14.46 4.55
CA GLY A 390 16.51 13.50 4.24
C GLY A 390 16.51 13.18 2.74
N ILE A 391 16.47 11.90 2.38
CA ILE A 391 16.44 11.45 0.99
C ILE A 391 15.03 11.04 0.63
N LEU A 392 14.37 11.84 -0.21
CA LEU A 392 13.00 11.65 -0.67
C LEU A 392 12.96 11.03 -2.07
N GLY A 393 11.82 10.44 -2.43
CA GLY A 393 11.57 9.87 -3.76
C GLY A 393 10.77 8.57 -3.68
N ALA A 394 10.10 8.19 -4.76
CA ALA A 394 9.34 6.95 -4.86
C ALA A 394 10.25 5.70 -4.78
N ASN A 395 9.66 4.55 -4.47
CA ASN A 395 10.42 3.30 -4.46
C ASN A 395 10.91 2.93 -5.87
N GLY A 396 12.11 2.34 -5.93
CA GLY A 396 12.75 1.98 -7.20
C GLY A 396 13.47 3.15 -7.91
N GLN A 397 13.40 4.39 -7.41
CA GLN A 397 14.07 5.54 -8.02
C GLN A 397 15.58 5.62 -7.73
N GLY A 398 16.13 4.74 -6.89
CA GLY A 398 17.56 4.65 -6.63
C GLY A 398 18.03 5.23 -5.28
N LYS A 399 17.12 5.48 -4.32
CA LYS A 399 17.48 5.95 -2.96
C LYS A 399 18.51 5.04 -2.30
N SER A 400 18.18 3.75 -2.18
CA SER A 400 19.10 2.75 -1.59
C SER A 400 20.37 2.57 -2.42
N THR A 401 20.31 2.71 -3.75
CA THR A 401 21.50 2.66 -4.61
C THR A 401 22.45 3.82 -4.30
N LEU A 402 21.91 5.03 -4.10
CA LEU A 402 22.70 6.21 -3.70
C LEU A 402 23.40 5.93 -2.35
N VAL A 403 22.64 5.51 -1.34
CA VAL A 403 23.17 5.27 0.02
C VAL A 403 24.17 4.13 0.03
N LYS A 404 23.89 3.00 -0.63
CA LYS A 404 24.80 1.85 -0.76
C LYS A 404 26.12 2.21 -1.43
N THR A 405 26.06 3.06 -2.48
CA THR A 405 27.28 3.51 -3.14
C THR A 405 28.12 4.43 -2.25
N ILE A 406 27.49 5.33 -1.50
CA ILE A 406 28.18 6.17 -0.50
C ILE A 406 28.75 5.32 0.65
N ALA A 407 28.01 4.29 1.09
CA ALA A 407 28.45 3.34 2.12
C ALA A 407 29.57 2.39 1.65
N ARG A 408 29.94 2.40 0.38
CA ARG A 408 30.91 1.50 -0.28
C ARG A 408 30.46 0.05 -0.38
N ASP A 409 29.18 -0.20 -0.19
CA ASP A 409 28.56 -1.52 -0.37
C ASP A 409 28.48 -1.90 -1.86
N ILE A 410 28.29 -0.90 -2.73
CA ILE A 410 28.26 -1.05 -4.19
C ILE A 410 29.27 -0.07 -4.81
N PRO A 411 30.12 -0.51 -5.77
CA PRO A 411 31.04 0.36 -6.46
C PRO A 411 30.30 1.37 -7.37
N ALA A 412 30.81 2.60 -7.46
CA ALA A 412 30.32 3.56 -8.43
C ALA A 412 30.67 3.09 -9.86
N LEU A 413 29.73 3.19 -10.79
CA LEU A 413 29.93 2.84 -12.20
C LEU A 413 30.70 3.94 -12.96
N GLY A 414 30.76 5.16 -12.43
CA GLY A 414 31.46 6.29 -13.01
C GLY A 414 31.44 7.52 -12.10
N GLY A 415 32.23 8.54 -12.47
CA GLY A 415 32.42 9.72 -11.65
C GLY A 415 33.46 9.52 -10.55
N THR A 416 33.57 10.46 -9.61
CA THR A 416 34.50 10.41 -8.49
C THR A 416 33.81 10.72 -7.18
N ILE A 417 34.12 9.92 -6.15
CA ILE A 417 33.72 10.17 -4.76
C ILE A 417 34.99 10.48 -3.97
N THR A 418 35.09 11.71 -3.48
CA THR A 418 36.21 12.16 -2.66
C THR A 418 35.77 12.21 -1.20
N GLU A 419 36.48 11.52 -0.33
CA GLU A 419 36.18 11.42 1.08
C GLU A 419 37.07 12.32 1.93
N GLY A 420 36.49 12.91 2.96
CA GLY A 420 37.24 13.66 3.95
C GLY A 420 38.15 12.75 4.79
N LYS A 421 39.35 13.24 5.15
CA LYS A 421 40.31 12.46 5.95
C LYS A 421 39.73 12.14 7.32
N GLY A 422 39.64 10.86 7.65
CA GLY A 422 39.07 10.38 8.93
C GLY A 422 37.56 10.18 8.90
N LEU A 423 36.97 10.10 7.69
CA LEU A 423 35.57 9.71 7.53
C LEU A 423 35.35 8.29 8.08
N ASN A 424 34.41 8.17 9.02
CA ASN A 424 33.96 6.91 9.60
C ASN A 424 32.44 6.78 9.39
N ILE A 425 32.03 5.89 8.50
CA ILE A 425 30.63 5.71 8.09
C ILE A 425 29.98 4.64 8.96
N GLY A 426 28.90 5.01 9.64
CA GLY A 426 27.95 4.07 10.23
C GLY A 426 26.81 3.84 9.24
N TYR A 427 26.71 2.66 8.69
CA TYR A 427 25.68 2.33 7.75
C TYR A 427 24.65 1.38 8.36
N PHE A 428 23.37 1.74 8.27
CA PHE A 428 22.23 0.89 8.64
C PHE A 428 21.45 0.56 7.36
N ALA A 429 21.63 -0.66 6.86
CA ALA A 429 20.99 -1.13 5.64
C ALA A 429 19.61 -1.71 5.92
N GLN A 430 18.73 -1.67 4.93
CA GLN A 430 17.39 -2.28 4.99
C GLN A 430 17.44 -3.81 5.29
N GLN A 431 18.53 -4.49 4.94
CA GLN A 431 18.72 -5.94 5.11
C GLN A 431 19.75 -6.28 6.20
N GLU A 432 20.09 -5.37 7.09
CA GLU A 432 21.12 -5.60 8.11
C GLU A 432 20.80 -6.68 9.14
N LEU A 433 19.56 -7.12 9.24
CA LEU A 433 19.23 -8.30 10.03
C LEU A 433 19.90 -9.58 9.48
N ASP A 434 20.27 -9.59 8.19
CA ASP A 434 20.94 -10.71 7.54
C ASP A 434 22.46 -10.75 7.83
N VAL A 435 23.04 -9.62 8.26
CA VAL A 435 24.46 -9.54 8.71
C VAL A 435 24.66 -10.25 10.06
N LEU A 436 23.57 -10.36 10.84
CA LEU A 436 23.61 -11.05 12.12
C LEU A 436 23.69 -12.58 11.90
N ARG A 437 24.68 -13.22 12.50
CA ARG A 437 24.79 -14.69 12.47
C ARG A 437 23.79 -15.31 13.43
N PRO A 438 22.84 -16.13 12.97
CA PRO A 438 21.77 -16.65 13.81
C PRO A 438 22.26 -17.52 14.99
N GLY A 439 23.41 -18.17 14.84
CA GLY A 439 24.01 -19.04 15.86
C GLY A 439 24.76 -18.31 16.94
N ASP A 440 25.14 -17.05 16.72
CA ASP A 440 25.94 -16.26 17.65
C ASP A 440 25.04 -15.52 18.66
N THR A 441 25.62 -15.13 19.78
CA THR A 441 24.95 -14.29 20.80
C THR A 441 25.27 -12.81 20.57
N PRO A 442 24.51 -11.85 21.16
CA PRO A 442 24.83 -10.43 21.11
C PRO A 442 26.26 -10.12 21.57
N LEU A 443 26.71 -10.79 22.60
CA LEU A 443 28.07 -10.60 23.14
C LEU A 443 29.14 -11.07 22.15
N GLU A 444 28.95 -12.18 21.48
CA GLU A 444 29.87 -12.69 20.44
C GLU A 444 29.96 -11.76 19.23
N HIS A 445 28.86 -11.15 18.83
CA HIS A 445 28.86 -10.10 17.80
C HIS A 445 29.70 -8.90 18.24
N MET A 446 29.52 -8.42 19.47
CA MET A 446 30.30 -7.31 20.01
C MET A 446 31.79 -7.66 20.15
N PHE A 447 32.16 -8.87 20.55
CA PHE A 447 33.54 -9.33 20.58
C PHE A 447 34.20 -9.34 19.19
N ARG A 448 33.45 -9.78 18.17
CA ARG A 448 33.96 -9.77 16.79
C ARG A 448 34.24 -8.33 16.36
N LEU A 449 33.24 -7.46 16.53
CA LEU A 449 33.35 -6.04 16.21
C LEU A 449 34.53 -5.37 16.91
N ALA A 450 34.76 -5.66 18.22
CA ALA A 450 35.86 -5.14 18.98
C ALA A 450 37.24 -5.63 18.47
N ARG A 451 37.31 -6.86 17.95
CA ARG A 451 38.54 -7.39 17.32
C ARG A 451 38.82 -6.75 15.98
N GLU A 452 37.76 -6.54 15.15
CA GLU A 452 37.88 -5.90 13.83
C GLU A 452 38.28 -4.43 13.94
N ALA A 453 37.74 -3.70 14.93
CA ALA A 453 38.06 -2.30 15.16
C ALA A 453 39.48 -2.09 15.69
N GLY A 454 40.11 -3.12 16.31
CA GLY A 454 41.45 -3.12 16.78
C GLY A 454 41.72 -2.22 18.04
N PRO A 455 42.95 -2.19 18.56
CA PRO A 455 43.28 -1.49 19.82
C PRO A 455 43.18 0.04 19.71
N ASN A 456 43.10 0.60 18.52
CA ASN A 456 43.06 2.05 18.27
C ASN A 456 41.62 2.61 18.25
N SER A 457 40.58 1.78 18.41
CA SER A 457 39.18 2.22 18.40
C SER A 457 38.78 3.09 19.60
N GLY A 458 39.62 3.16 20.64
CA GLY A 458 39.30 3.91 21.86
C GLY A 458 38.26 3.25 22.75
N GLU A 459 37.70 2.09 22.35
CA GLU A 459 36.68 1.33 23.06
C GLU A 459 37.29 0.09 23.72
N SER A 460 36.79 -0.21 24.94
CA SER A 460 37.22 -1.38 25.66
C SER A 460 36.60 -2.66 25.10
N GLY A 461 37.40 -3.61 24.66
CA GLY A 461 36.97 -4.95 24.27
C GLY A 461 36.77 -5.91 25.44
N ARG A 462 36.76 -5.43 26.70
CA ARG A 462 36.58 -6.28 27.89
C ARG A 462 35.12 -6.74 27.98
N GLU A 463 34.92 -7.98 28.34
CA GLU A 463 33.59 -8.59 28.43
C GLU A 463 32.62 -7.77 29.29
N GLN A 464 33.05 -7.28 30.45
CA GLN A 464 32.18 -6.52 31.34
C GLN A 464 31.73 -5.19 30.73
N ASP A 465 32.63 -4.51 30.02
CA ASP A 465 32.32 -3.23 29.38
C ASP A 465 31.35 -3.42 28.22
N LEU A 466 31.52 -4.50 27.43
CA LEU A 466 30.57 -4.88 26.35
C LEU A 466 29.21 -5.28 26.90
N ARG A 467 29.16 -6.01 28.03
CA ARG A 467 27.88 -6.33 28.71
C ARG A 467 27.19 -5.09 29.23
N ASN A 468 27.95 -4.17 29.86
CA ASN A 468 27.40 -2.90 30.34
C ASN A 468 26.83 -2.07 29.18
N PHE A 469 27.56 -2.01 28.06
CA PHE A 469 27.12 -1.32 26.87
C PHE A 469 25.86 -1.96 26.26
N LEU A 470 25.81 -3.28 26.09
CA LEU A 470 24.60 -4.00 25.64
C LEU A 470 23.41 -3.77 26.60
N GLY A 471 23.71 -3.59 27.92
CA GLY A 471 22.69 -3.25 28.90
C GLY A 471 21.98 -1.93 28.62
N THR A 472 22.67 -0.92 28.07
CA THR A 472 22.03 0.35 27.65
C THR A 472 21.05 0.17 26.49
N PHE A 473 21.19 -0.90 25.71
CA PHE A 473 20.26 -1.29 24.65
C PHE A 473 19.23 -2.35 25.10
N ASN A 474 19.00 -2.45 26.42
CA ASN A 474 18.05 -3.40 27.03
C ASN A 474 18.41 -4.89 26.82
N PHE A 475 19.67 -5.24 26.54
CA PHE A 475 20.14 -6.61 26.57
C PHE A 475 20.68 -6.94 27.97
N THR A 476 19.79 -7.41 28.86
CA THR A 476 20.13 -7.68 30.26
C THR A 476 20.11 -9.17 30.59
N GLY A 477 20.91 -9.58 31.56
CA GLY A 477 20.88 -10.94 32.11
C GLY A 477 21.13 -12.03 31.08
N GLU A 478 20.16 -12.92 30.90
CA GLU A 478 20.23 -14.04 29.95
C GLU A 478 20.08 -13.65 28.48
N MET A 479 19.50 -12.47 28.18
CA MET A 479 19.35 -12.01 26.80
C MET A 479 20.70 -11.82 26.08
N VAL A 480 21.74 -11.44 26.82
CA VAL A 480 23.09 -11.27 26.27
C VAL A 480 23.69 -12.60 25.77
N LYS A 481 23.21 -13.72 26.31
CA LYS A 481 23.64 -15.09 25.96
C LYS A 481 22.64 -15.82 25.04
N GLN A 482 21.49 -15.22 24.76
CA GLN A 482 20.48 -15.80 23.87
C GLN A 482 21.00 -15.78 22.44
N THR A 483 20.80 -16.87 21.68
CA THR A 483 21.16 -16.89 20.26
C THR A 483 20.30 -15.94 19.44
N VAL A 484 20.93 -15.17 18.58
CA VAL A 484 20.27 -14.15 17.73
C VAL A 484 19.16 -14.74 16.85
N GLY A 485 19.30 -16.00 16.44
CA GLY A 485 18.28 -16.69 15.65
C GLY A 485 16.91 -16.76 16.32
N THR A 486 16.86 -16.80 17.67
CA THR A 486 15.62 -16.88 18.47
C THR A 486 15.05 -15.50 18.85
N MET A 487 15.75 -14.43 18.52
CA MET A 487 15.32 -13.05 18.82
C MET A 487 14.25 -12.56 17.86
N SER A 488 13.37 -11.69 18.36
CA SER A 488 12.41 -10.94 17.55
C SER A 488 13.11 -9.96 16.60
N GLY A 489 12.43 -9.55 15.52
CA GLY A 489 12.97 -8.55 14.58
C GLY A 489 13.39 -7.24 15.27
N GLY A 490 12.59 -6.74 16.24
CA GLY A 490 12.92 -5.55 17.01
C GLY A 490 14.14 -5.71 17.92
N GLU A 491 14.36 -6.88 18.51
CA GLU A 491 15.57 -7.17 19.30
C GLU A 491 16.81 -7.22 18.40
N LYS A 492 16.72 -7.84 17.23
CA LYS A 492 17.79 -7.85 16.24
C LYS A 492 18.14 -6.44 15.76
N ALA A 493 17.14 -5.62 15.44
CA ALA A 493 17.36 -4.24 15.03
C ALA A 493 18.04 -3.40 16.13
N ARG A 494 17.65 -3.57 17.41
CA ARG A 494 18.35 -2.93 18.54
C ARG A 494 19.81 -3.39 18.68
N LEU A 495 20.10 -4.67 18.39
CA LEU A 495 21.47 -5.17 18.39
C LEU A 495 22.31 -4.50 17.30
N VAL A 496 21.78 -4.38 16.10
CA VAL A 496 22.45 -3.69 14.99
C VAL A 496 22.71 -2.22 15.34
N LEU A 497 21.71 -1.53 15.92
CA LEU A 497 21.90 -0.15 16.41
C LEU A 497 23.01 -0.08 17.46
N ALA A 498 23.06 -1.01 18.41
CA ALA A 498 24.12 -1.07 19.40
C ALA A 498 25.51 -1.24 18.76
N MET A 499 25.62 -2.14 17.77
CA MET A 499 26.87 -2.36 17.04
C MET A 499 27.32 -1.10 16.29
N MET A 500 26.39 -0.38 15.66
CA MET A 500 26.67 0.86 14.94
C MET A 500 27.10 1.99 15.89
N VAL A 501 26.39 2.20 17.01
CA VAL A 501 26.72 3.22 18.01
C VAL A 501 28.12 2.96 18.62
N TRP A 502 28.47 1.69 18.83
CA TRP A 502 29.75 1.30 19.39
C TRP A 502 30.95 1.71 18.49
N GLN A 503 30.76 1.75 17.16
CA GLN A 503 31.79 2.11 16.17
C GLN A 503 32.11 3.62 16.13
N ARG A 504 31.36 4.48 16.82
CA ARG A 504 31.54 5.95 16.85
C ARG A 504 31.60 6.58 15.43
N PRO A 505 30.60 6.39 14.60
CA PRO A 505 30.60 6.98 13.28
C PRO A 505 30.55 8.52 13.34
N ASN A 506 31.07 9.19 12.28
CA ASN A 506 30.91 10.63 12.11
C ASN A 506 29.97 10.97 10.96
N LEU A 507 29.66 10.00 10.09
CA LEU A 507 28.58 10.04 9.09
C LEU A 507 27.67 8.84 9.30
N LEU A 508 26.39 9.08 9.57
CA LEU A 508 25.35 8.07 9.63
C LEU A 508 24.60 8.01 8.31
N LEU A 509 24.58 6.83 7.71
CA LEU A 509 23.76 6.50 6.55
C LEU A 509 22.67 5.52 7.01
N LEU A 510 21.43 5.97 7.02
CA LEU A 510 20.32 5.19 7.54
C LEU A 510 19.32 4.93 6.41
N ASP A 511 19.16 3.66 6.02
CA ASP A 511 18.21 3.22 4.98
C ASP A 511 17.08 2.45 5.65
N GLU A 512 15.92 3.12 5.83
CA GLU A 512 14.71 2.62 6.50
C GLU A 512 14.95 2.07 7.91
N PRO A 513 15.59 2.86 8.83
CA PRO A 513 15.97 2.38 10.14
C PRO A 513 14.79 2.08 11.08
N THR A 514 13.59 2.56 10.76
CA THR A 514 12.38 2.37 11.56
C THR A 514 11.66 1.05 11.30
N ASN A 515 12.05 0.33 10.25
CA ASN A 515 11.46 -0.97 9.95
C ASN A 515 11.71 -1.94 11.10
N HIS A 516 10.67 -2.65 11.54
CA HIS A 516 10.70 -3.60 12.67
C HIS A 516 10.89 -2.99 14.06
N LEU A 517 11.13 -1.66 14.20
CA LEU A 517 11.22 -1.00 15.49
C LEU A 517 9.81 -0.75 16.05
N ASP A 518 9.64 -1.02 17.35
CA ASP A 518 8.47 -0.57 18.07
C ASP A 518 8.53 0.94 18.35
N LEU A 519 7.40 1.52 18.70
CA LEU A 519 7.26 2.95 18.87
C LEU A 519 8.27 3.54 19.87
N SER A 520 8.50 2.89 21.01
CA SER A 520 9.47 3.34 22.01
C SER A 520 10.91 3.34 21.50
N THR A 521 11.28 2.37 20.67
CA THR A 521 12.61 2.31 20.06
C THR A 521 12.76 3.36 18.94
N ARG A 522 11.68 3.67 18.19
CA ARG A 522 11.66 4.77 17.19
C ARG A 522 11.85 6.13 17.86
N GLU A 523 11.19 6.36 19.00
CA GLU A 523 11.36 7.58 19.80
C GLU A 523 12.79 7.73 20.30
N ALA A 524 13.35 6.68 20.89
CA ALA A 524 14.72 6.66 21.33
C ALA A 524 15.71 6.95 20.18
N LEU A 525 15.48 6.36 19.01
CA LEU A 525 16.28 6.63 17.81
C LEU A 525 16.18 8.10 17.38
N SER A 526 14.97 8.65 17.34
CA SER A 526 14.75 10.06 16.98
C SER A 526 15.47 11.01 17.95
N MET A 527 15.39 10.76 19.25
CA MET A 527 16.10 11.55 20.28
C MET A 527 17.62 11.43 20.10
N ALA A 528 18.13 10.22 19.96
CA ALA A 528 19.56 9.98 19.80
C ALA A 528 20.12 10.62 18.51
N LEU A 529 19.36 10.59 17.41
CA LEU A 529 19.75 11.25 16.16
C LEU A 529 19.74 12.77 16.29
N ASN A 530 18.82 13.36 17.03
CA ASN A 530 18.78 14.79 17.28
C ASN A 530 19.99 15.28 18.09
N GLU A 531 20.44 14.49 19.05
CA GLU A 531 21.60 14.79 19.89
C GLU A 531 22.95 14.47 19.20
N PHE A 532 22.93 13.70 18.13
CA PHE A 532 24.15 13.32 17.41
C PHE A 532 24.83 14.51 16.76
N GLU A 533 26.10 14.76 17.07
CA GLU A 533 26.88 15.89 16.55
C GLU A 533 27.48 15.64 15.16
N GLY A 534 27.39 14.43 14.63
CA GLY A 534 27.85 14.08 13.28
C GLY A 534 26.87 14.44 12.18
N THR A 535 27.17 13.99 10.99
CA THR A 535 26.32 14.16 9.78
C THR A 535 25.38 12.99 9.64
N VAL A 536 24.12 13.24 9.25
CA VAL A 536 23.09 12.24 9.04
C VAL A 536 22.57 12.31 7.62
N MET A 537 22.50 11.17 6.95
CA MET A 537 21.74 10.98 5.70
C MET A 537 20.71 9.89 5.95
N LEU A 538 19.44 10.24 5.82
CA LEU A 538 18.31 9.40 6.21
C LEU A 538 17.38 9.14 5.03
N VAL A 539 17.20 7.88 4.69
CA VAL A 539 16.10 7.39 3.86
C VAL A 539 15.06 6.82 4.80
N SER A 540 13.87 7.37 4.83
CA SER A 540 12.78 6.83 5.65
C SER A 540 11.42 7.16 5.06
N HIS A 541 10.46 6.29 5.34
CA HIS A 541 9.04 6.54 5.10
C HIS A 541 8.31 7.04 6.36
N ASP A 542 9.03 7.10 7.50
CA ASP A 542 8.55 7.67 8.75
C ASP A 542 8.67 9.20 8.73
N ARG A 543 7.55 9.86 8.48
CA ARG A 543 7.47 11.34 8.38
C ARG A 543 7.85 12.01 9.68
N ALA A 544 7.46 11.44 10.83
CA ALA A 544 7.78 11.99 12.13
C ALA A 544 9.30 12.00 12.38
N LEU A 545 9.99 10.90 12.00
CA LEU A 545 11.45 10.82 12.11
C LEU A 545 12.15 11.80 11.16
N LEU A 546 11.72 11.88 9.88
CA LEU A 546 12.28 12.83 8.91
C LEU A 546 12.11 14.28 9.39
N ARG A 547 10.93 14.64 9.89
CA ARG A 547 10.60 15.98 10.38
C ARG A 547 11.40 16.34 11.64
N ALA A 548 11.67 15.35 12.50
CA ALA A 548 12.41 15.56 13.73
C ALA A 548 13.93 15.69 13.51
N VAL A 549 14.49 15.03 12.50
CA VAL A 549 15.94 14.85 12.34
C VAL A 549 16.52 15.66 11.19
N CYS A 550 15.79 15.85 10.08
CA CYS A 550 16.34 16.39 8.83
C CYS A 550 16.01 17.88 8.66
N ASP A 551 17.04 18.66 8.29
CA ASP A 551 16.95 20.10 7.98
C ASP A 551 16.91 20.37 6.48
N GLU A 552 17.43 19.44 5.67
CA GLU A 552 17.53 19.53 4.21
C GLU A 552 17.00 18.26 3.55
N PHE A 553 16.44 18.40 2.35
CA PHE A 553 15.93 17.26 1.61
C PHE A 553 16.55 17.15 0.22
N TRP A 554 16.89 15.91 -0.18
CA TRP A 554 17.30 15.57 -1.53
C TRP A 554 16.24 14.70 -2.19
N LEU A 555 15.75 15.15 -3.35
CA LEU A 555 14.79 14.37 -4.14
C LEU A 555 15.54 13.49 -5.14
N VAL A 556 15.38 12.19 -5.01
CA VAL A 556 15.87 11.17 -5.93
C VAL A 556 14.75 10.80 -6.88
N GLY A 557 14.92 11.10 -8.15
CA GLY A 557 13.93 10.84 -9.17
C GLY A 557 14.43 11.10 -10.58
N ARG A 558 13.75 10.56 -11.58
CA ARG A 558 14.06 10.73 -12.99
C ARG A 558 15.54 10.45 -13.34
N GLY A 559 16.16 9.50 -12.63
CA GLY A 559 17.55 9.11 -12.83
C GLY A 559 18.61 10.09 -12.29
N GLY A 560 18.22 11.07 -11.45
CA GLY A 560 19.13 12.06 -10.85
C GLY A 560 18.83 12.34 -9.39
N VAL A 561 19.63 13.25 -8.79
CA VAL A 561 19.49 13.73 -7.40
C VAL A 561 19.47 15.25 -7.41
N ALA A 562 18.36 15.84 -6.98
CA ALA A 562 18.18 17.29 -6.90
C ALA A 562 17.95 17.72 -5.43
N PRO A 563 18.30 18.97 -5.03
CA PRO A 563 17.81 19.50 -3.78
C PRO A 563 16.28 19.68 -3.86
N PHE A 564 15.60 19.50 -2.74
CA PHE A 564 14.17 19.79 -2.60
C PHE A 564 14.01 20.99 -1.68
N ASP A 565 13.56 22.12 -2.25
CA ASP A 565 13.33 23.36 -1.53
C ASP A 565 11.91 23.36 -0.96
N GLY A 566 11.74 22.88 0.26
CA GLY A 566 10.46 22.77 0.94
C GLY A 566 10.53 21.81 2.14
N ASP A 567 9.43 21.73 2.87
CA ASP A 567 9.28 20.77 3.96
C ASP A 567 8.55 19.48 3.50
N LEU A 568 8.23 18.60 4.45
CA LEU A 568 7.51 17.35 4.12
C LEU A 568 6.05 17.59 3.74
N ASP A 569 5.45 18.69 4.16
CA ASP A 569 4.08 19.04 3.77
C ASP A 569 4.07 19.54 2.32
N ASP A 570 5.08 20.31 1.92
CA ASP A 570 5.32 20.70 0.52
C ASP A 570 5.60 19.47 -0.36
N TYR A 571 6.37 18.49 0.16
CA TYR A 571 6.61 17.24 -0.55
C TYR A 571 5.32 16.42 -0.71
N GLN A 572 4.47 16.35 0.31
CA GLN A 572 3.16 15.70 0.22
C GLN A 572 2.29 16.35 -0.87
N GLN A 573 2.27 17.69 -0.91
CA GLN A 573 1.53 18.42 -1.95
C GLN A 573 2.11 18.13 -3.34
N TYR A 574 3.43 18.14 -3.49
CA TYR A 574 4.12 17.78 -4.74
C TYR A 574 3.68 16.38 -5.23
N LEU A 575 3.62 15.38 -4.33
CA LEU A 575 3.18 14.02 -4.65
C LEU A 575 1.72 13.97 -5.11
N LEU A 576 0.84 14.70 -4.44
CA LEU A 576 -0.58 14.79 -4.82
C LEU A 576 -0.75 15.42 -6.20
N ASP A 577 0.02 16.45 -6.51
CA ASP A 577 -0.03 17.12 -7.80
C ASP A 577 0.56 16.23 -8.92
N GLU A 578 1.65 15.52 -8.66
CA GLU A 578 2.22 14.54 -9.60
C GLU A 578 1.26 13.36 -9.85
N ALA A 579 0.62 12.84 -8.80
CA ALA A 579 -0.38 11.78 -8.94
C ALA A 579 -1.60 12.24 -9.76
N LYS A 580 -2.03 13.51 -9.58
CA LYS A 580 -3.10 14.12 -10.36
C LYS A 580 -2.71 14.26 -11.83
N ALA A 581 -1.52 14.77 -12.10
CA ALA A 581 -0.99 14.93 -13.47
C ALA A 581 -0.86 13.57 -14.19
N ARG A 582 -0.40 12.52 -13.48
CA ARG A 582 -0.36 11.15 -14.04
C ARG A 582 -1.75 10.63 -14.42
N ARG A 583 -2.75 10.83 -13.56
CA ARG A 583 -4.14 10.41 -13.82
C ARG A 583 -4.73 11.15 -15.03
N GLU A 584 -4.45 12.44 -15.15
CA GLU A 584 -4.89 13.25 -16.29
C GLU A 584 -4.23 12.77 -17.59
N ALA A 585 -2.91 12.50 -17.56
CA ALA A 585 -2.18 11.96 -18.70
C ALA A 585 -2.71 10.58 -19.15
N VAL A 586 -2.95 9.65 -18.23
CA VAL A 586 -3.55 8.33 -18.52
C VAL A 586 -4.96 8.47 -19.09
N ARG A 587 -5.75 9.41 -18.58
CA ARG A 587 -7.11 9.67 -19.07
C ARG A 587 -7.07 10.25 -20.49
N GLU A 588 -6.15 11.17 -20.77
CA GLU A 588 -5.97 11.71 -22.11
C GLU A 588 -5.48 10.67 -23.11
N GLU A 589 -4.56 9.80 -22.69
CA GLU A 589 -4.05 8.72 -23.52
C GLU A 589 -5.14 7.69 -23.83
N SER A 590 -5.92 7.28 -22.85
CA SER A 590 -7.09 6.40 -23.01
C SER A 590 -8.14 7.04 -23.91
N ALA A 591 -8.40 8.34 -23.77
CA ALA A 591 -9.32 9.06 -24.63
C ALA A 591 -8.81 9.13 -26.08
N ARG A 592 -7.51 9.31 -26.30
CA ARG A 592 -6.88 9.28 -27.64
C ARG A 592 -6.94 7.91 -28.29
N GLN A 593 -6.78 6.83 -27.50
CA GLN A 593 -6.90 5.45 -28.02
C GLN A 593 -8.35 5.06 -28.34
N GLN A 594 -9.33 5.56 -27.60
CA GLN A 594 -10.75 5.31 -27.82
C GLN A 594 -11.37 6.18 -28.92
N ALA A 595 -10.81 7.37 -29.17
CA ALA A 595 -11.34 8.31 -30.17
C ALA A 595 -11.54 7.69 -31.57
N PRO A 596 -10.63 6.85 -32.14
CA PRO A 596 -10.85 6.20 -33.43
C PRO A 596 -11.98 5.17 -33.40
N GLN A 597 -12.17 4.48 -32.27
CA GLN A 597 -13.25 3.48 -32.13
C GLN A 597 -14.62 4.14 -32.02
N VAL A 598 -14.74 5.21 -31.24
CA VAL A 598 -15.96 5.99 -31.10
C VAL A 598 -16.35 6.62 -32.45
N ALA A 599 -15.38 7.21 -33.16
CA ALA A 599 -15.62 7.77 -34.49
C ALA A 599 -16.05 6.71 -35.52
N ALA A 600 -15.49 5.50 -35.47
CA ALA A 600 -15.88 4.39 -36.33
C ALA A 600 -17.30 3.87 -35.99
N GLU A 601 -17.67 3.86 -34.72
CA GLU A 601 -18.99 3.45 -34.27
C GLU A 601 -20.08 4.48 -34.65
N GLU A 602 -19.77 5.78 -34.49
CA GLU A 602 -20.65 6.86 -34.94
C GLU A 602 -20.87 6.83 -36.47
N GLN A 603 -19.79 6.61 -37.24
CA GLN A 603 -19.91 6.42 -38.69
C GLN A 603 -20.77 5.21 -39.06
N ARG A 604 -20.61 4.08 -38.36
CA ARG A 604 -21.48 2.89 -38.58
C ARG A 604 -22.94 3.17 -38.23
N LYS A 605 -23.20 3.87 -37.13
CA LYS A 605 -24.59 4.27 -36.76
C LYS A 605 -25.20 5.23 -37.78
N ALA A 606 -24.43 6.22 -38.26
CA ALA A 606 -24.87 7.15 -39.29
C ALA A 606 -25.15 6.43 -40.60
N GLN A 607 -24.26 5.53 -41.06
CA GLN A 607 -24.51 4.69 -42.26
C GLN A 607 -25.72 3.77 -42.13
N ALA A 608 -25.91 3.17 -40.94
CA ALA A 608 -27.09 2.32 -40.67
C ALA A 608 -28.41 3.13 -40.73
N GLN A 609 -28.42 4.34 -40.16
CA GLN A 609 -29.57 5.25 -40.25
C GLN A 609 -29.87 5.67 -41.68
N GLN A 610 -28.83 6.01 -42.47
CA GLN A 610 -28.98 6.39 -43.85
C GLN A 610 -29.54 5.24 -44.70
N ARG A 611 -29.03 4.02 -44.54
CA ARG A 611 -29.58 2.80 -45.20
C ARG A 611 -31.04 2.55 -44.84
N THR A 612 -31.45 2.79 -43.59
CA THR A 612 -32.83 2.63 -43.17
C THR A 612 -33.78 3.66 -43.81
N GLN A 613 -33.29 4.91 -43.93
CA GLN A 613 -34.04 5.97 -44.63
C GLN A 613 -34.18 5.70 -46.13
N ASP A 614 -33.10 5.27 -46.79
CA ASP A 614 -33.09 4.93 -48.20
C ASP A 614 -34.01 3.74 -48.51
N ALA A 615 -33.99 2.71 -47.65
CA ALA A 615 -34.90 1.55 -47.77
C ALA A 615 -36.39 1.94 -47.56
N ALA A 616 -36.66 2.87 -46.63
CA ALA A 616 -38.02 3.37 -46.41
C ALA A 616 -38.50 4.19 -47.62
N ARG A 617 -37.63 5.02 -48.20
CA ARG A 617 -37.91 5.82 -49.41
C ARG A 617 -38.14 4.91 -50.63
N ALA A 618 -37.27 3.92 -50.83
CA ALA A 618 -37.46 2.95 -51.93
C ALA A 618 -38.77 2.16 -51.80
N LYS A 619 -39.20 1.80 -50.55
CA LYS A 619 -40.46 1.13 -50.29
C LYS A 619 -41.68 2.01 -50.63
N SER A 620 -41.64 3.32 -50.35
CA SER A 620 -42.76 4.23 -50.73
C SER A 620 -42.86 4.42 -52.24
N LEU A 621 -41.69 4.59 -52.92
CA LEU A 621 -41.66 4.71 -54.38
C LEU A 621 -42.19 3.44 -55.07
N ARG A 622 -41.85 2.25 -54.62
CA ARG A 622 -42.37 1.00 -55.13
C ARG A 622 -43.89 0.91 -55.01
N ARG A 623 -44.49 1.36 -53.91
CA ARG A 623 -45.99 1.39 -53.76
C ARG A 623 -46.63 2.36 -54.69
N GLU A 624 -46.06 3.52 -54.95
CA GLU A 624 -46.61 4.50 -55.90
C GLU A 624 -46.53 3.99 -57.32
N ILE A 625 -45.44 3.37 -57.72
CA ILE A 625 -45.29 2.72 -59.03
C ILE A 625 -46.34 1.64 -59.19
N GLU A 626 -46.53 0.74 -58.21
CA GLU A 626 -47.57 -0.31 -58.29
C GLU A 626 -48.98 0.24 -58.41
N GLN A 627 -49.31 1.35 -57.74
CA GLN A 627 -50.61 2.02 -57.89
C GLN A 627 -50.78 2.62 -59.28
N LEU A 628 -49.72 3.19 -59.87
CA LEU A 628 -49.74 3.72 -61.22
C LEU A 628 -49.90 2.61 -62.27
N ASP A 629 -49.20 1.47 -62.11
CA ASP A 629 -49.36 0.30 -62.97
C ASP A 629 -50.81 -0.22 -63.00
N GLN A 630 -51.43 -0.34 -61.80
CA GLN A 630 -52.82 -0.72 -61.71
C GLN A 630 -53.76 0.28 -62.38
N ARG A 631 -53.46 1.58 -62.31
CA ARG A 631 -54.26 2.64 -62.96
C ARG A 631 -54.04 2.62 -64.44
N MET A 632 -52.82 2.48 -64.94
CA MET A 632 -52.54 2.35 -66.39
C MET A 632 -53.21 1.12 -67.00
N ALA A 633 -53.17 -0.03 -66.30
CA ALA A 633 -53.82 -1.25 -66.73
C ALA A 633 -55.38 -1.04 -66.91
N LYS A 634 -56.04 -0.32 -65.98
CA LYS A 634 -57.45 0.03 -66.06
C LYS A 634 -57.74 0.97 -67.22
N LEU A 635 -56.90 2.01 -67.41
CA LEU A 635 -57.06 2.95 -68.53
C LEU A 635 -56.80 2.27 -69.88
N GLN A 636 -55.83 1.36 -69.97
CA GLN A 636 -55.60 0.55 -71.17
C GLN A 636 -56.78 -0.36 -71.49
N ALA A 637 -57.43 -1.01 -70.50
CA ALA A 637 -58.64 -1.83 -70.67
C ALA A 637 -59.81 -0.98 -71.12
N GLU A 638 -60.00 0.23 -70.53
CA GLU A 638 -61.05 1.18 -70.95
C GLU A 638 -60.83 1.67 -72.39
N LYS A 639 -59.60 1.99 -72.77
CA LYS A 639 -59.16 2.36 -74.09
C LYS A 639 -59.58 1.26 -75.12
N SER A 640 -59.20 0.00 -74.84
CA SER A 640 -59.56 -1.13 -75.75
C SER A 640 -61.05 -1.33 -75.86
N GLN A 641 -61.84 -1.15 -74.79
CA GLN A 641 -63.30 -1.22 -74.87
C GLN A 641 -63.89 -0.08 -75.67
N LEU A 642 -63.38 1.14 -75.56
CA LEU A 642 -63.85 2.28 -76.33
C LEU A 642 -63.48 2.14 -77.80
N GLU A 643 -62.28 1.64 -78.13
CA GLU A 643 -61.87 1.33 -79.51
C GLU A 643 -62.78 0.26 -80.14
N GLN A 644 -63.12 -0.80 -79.37
CA GLN A 644 -64.12 -1.80 -79.90
C GLN A 644 -65.47 -1.21 -80.08
N LYS A 645 -65.96 -0.31 -79.20
CA LYS A 645 -67.25 0.39 -79.37
C LYS A 645 -67.25 1.30 -80.59
N LEU A 646 -66.13 1.96 -80.88
CA LEU A 646 -65.98 2.82 -82.09
C LEU A 646 -66.07 2.03 -83.39
N VAL A 647 -65.61 0.77 -83.38
CA VAL A 647 -65.69 -0.11 -84.59
C VAL A 647 -67.08 -0.75 -84.77
N GLN A 648 -67.85 -0.97 -83.69
CA GLN A 648 -69.10 -1.73 -83.72
C GLN A 648 -70.37 -0.84 -83.75
N SER A 649 -70.30 0.46 -83.50
CA SER A 649 -71.43 1.34 -83.30
C SER A 649 -71.82 2.04 -84.61
N PRO A 650 -73.09 1.89 -85.11
CA PRO A 650 -73.56 2.56 -86.32
C PRO A 650 -74.12 3.99 -86.10
N ASN A 651 -74.14 4.47 -84.83
CA ASN A 651 -74.79 5.74 -84.47
C ASN A 651 -73.75 6.90 -84.32
N PRO A 652 -73.88 8.02 -85.10
CA PRO A 652 -72.89 9.12 -85.08
C PRO A 652 -72.68 9.82 -83.71
N LYS A 653 -73.72 9.80 -82.83
CA LYS A 653 -73.64 10.41 -81.49
C LYS A 653 -72.77 9.56 -80.55
N ASP A 654 -72.93 8.24 -80.59
CA ASP A 654 -72.15 7.34 -79.74
C ASP A 654 -70.65 7.31 -80.12
N ILE A 655 -70.40 7.48 -81.45
CA ILE A 655 -69.03 7.60 -81.99
C ILE A 655 -68.36 8.90 -81.49
N ALA A 656 -69.09 10.03 -81.42
CA ALA A 656 -68.59 11.33 -80.99
C ALA A 656 -68.29 11.33 -79.48
N GLU A 657 -69.13 10.67 -78.62
CA GLU A 657 -68.90 10.51 -77.18
C GLU A 657 -67.75 9.55 -76.89
N ALA A 658 -67.70 8.41 -77.52
CA ALA A 658 -66.59 7.46 -77.37
C ALA A 658 -65.26 8.04 -77.81
N GLY A 659 -65.26 8.86 -78.93
CA GLY A 659 -64.07 9.54 -79.40
C GLY A 659 -63.58 10.62 -78.45
N LYS A 660 -64.49 11.39 -77.80
CA LYS A 660 -64.09 12.34 -76.73
C LYS A 660 -63.52 11.63 -75.53
N ARG A 661 -64.17 10.54 -75.08
CA ARG A 661 -63.71 9.78 -73.94
C ARG A 661 -62.38 9.06 -74.22
N LEU A 662 -62.17 8.54 -75.43
CA LEU A 662 -60.89 7.92 -75.84
C LEU A 662 -59.79 8.91 -75.85
N LYS A 663 -59.99 10.17 -76.26
CA LYS A 663 -58.97 11.22 -76.15
C LYS A 663 -58.63 11.52 -74.72
N SER A 664 -59.60 11.65 -73.81
CA SER A 664 -59.39 11.86 -72.39
C SER A 664 -58.57 10.72 -71.76
N VAL A 665 -58.91 9.45 -72.08
CA VAL A 665 -58.22 8.26 -71.58
C VAL A 665 -56.76 8.21 -72.10
N ASN A 666 -56.52 8.59 -73.37
CA ASN A 666 -55.16 8.67 -73.88
C ASN A 666 -54.36 9.78 -73.21
N ASP A 667 -54.94 10.96 -72.94
CA ASP A 667 -54.28 12.04 -72.20
C ASP A 667 -54.02 11.65 -70.76
N GLU A 668 -54.88 10.91 -70.09
CA GLU A 668 -54.69 10.37 -68.74
C GLU A 668 -53.63 9.28 -68.73
N LEU A 669 -53.56 8.41 -69.70
CA LEU A 669 -52.60 7.35 -69.87
C LEU A 669 -51.17 7.95 -70.04
N GLY A 670 -51.03 8.94 -70.96
CA GLY A 670 -49.74 9.63 -71.15
C GLY A 670 -49.21 10.31 -69.89
N LYS A 671 -50.12 10.95 -69.13
CA LYS A 671 -49.70 11.55 -67.82
C LYS A 671 -49.29 10.50 -66.78
N ALA A 672 -49.97 9.33 -66.79
CA ALA A 672 -49.62 8.25 -65.89
C ALA A 672 -48.29 7.60 -66.26
N GLU A 673 -48.03 7.42 -67.57
CA GLU A 673 -46.76 6.90 -68.10
C GLU A 673 -45.58 7.86 -67.79
N GLU A 674 -45.75 9.17 -67.95
CA GLU A 674 -44.75 10.16 -67.61
C GLU A 674 -44.42 10.15 -66.11
N LYS A 675 -45.47 10.08 -65.30
CA LYS A 675 -45.27 9.99 -63.82
C LYS A 675 -44.60 8.67 -63.38
N TRP A 676 -45.00 7.55 -64.05
CA TRP A 676 -44.40 6.25 -63.82
C TRP A 676 -42.88 6.25 -64.12
N MET A 677 -42.51 6.88 -65.29
CA MET A 677 -41.12 6.98 -65.72
C MET A 677 -40.26 7.80 -64.70
N THR A 678 -40.77 8.93 -64.21
CA THR A 678 -40.10 9.78 -63.24
C THR A 678 -39.91 9.09 -61.87
N LEU A 679 -40.89 8.31 -61.44
CA LEU A 679 -40.79 7.54 -60.17
C LEU A 679 -39.89 6.32 -60.34
N SER A 680 -39.86 5.69 -61.50
CA SER A 680 -38.95 4.56 -61.79
C SER A 680 -37.48 5.01 -61.80
N GLU A 681 -37.16 6.15 -62.44
CA GLU A 681 -35.83 6.78 -62.38
C GLU A 681 -35.47 7.14 -60.97
N SER A 682 -36.41 7.65 -60.16
CA SER A 682 -36.16 7.97 -58.74
C SER A 682 -35.91 6.72 -57.89
N LEU A 683 -36.53 5.58 -58.23
CA LEU A 683 -36.30 4.30 -57.55
C LEU A 683 -34.94 3.70 -57.92
N GLU A 684 -34.52 3.79 -59.16
CA GLU A 684 -33.20 3.37 -59.62
C GLU A 684 -32.07 4.20 -58.96
N ALA A 685 -32.30 5.50 -58.80
CA ALA A 685 -31.35 6.38 -58.09
C ALA A 685 -31.32 6.12 -56.58
N ALA A 686 -32.37 5.51 -55.98
CA ALA A 686 -32.46 5.20 -54.53
C ALA A 686 -32.08 3.73 -54.20
N SER A 687 -31.85 2.89 -55.19
CA SER A 687 -31.42 1.49 -55.01
C SER A 687 -29.91 1.36 -55.23
#